data_c1681701be0bdbf2564deddd0a5ac444
#
_entry.id   c1681701be0bdbf2564deddd0a5ac444
#
_cell.length_a   1.000
_cell.length_b   1.000
_cell.length_c   1.000
_cell.angle_alpha   90.00
_cell.angle_beta   90.00
_cell.angle_gamma   90.00
#
_symmetry.space_group_name_H-M   'P 1'
#
loop_
_entity.id
_entity.type
_entity.pdbx_description
1 polymer ?
#
loop_
_entity_poly.entity_id
_entity_poly.type
_entity_poly.pdbx_seq_one_letter_code
_entity_poly.pdbx_strand_id
1 'polypeptide(L)'
;MEKNGYDDSFILTSRQLQAELFRCEYCEEKPCKAACPSNCSPFDFIMAARLGNPSDLKRSAAEVMRHNPLGGVCGVVCPDTLCMAACTRKLFDGAINIPGIQATVVEKAKRLGGIPRFFTTKPNGMKVAVIGGGPAGLAASASLAQMGYAIDIFESRGRLGGMMNLMPDHRLNKQVVETDIDFILSLGEINVKTGSNVENPKELLTQGYHAVCIAAGLWKPISLGIENENLAIKMVDLLVNPKTYSFDGRVVVIGGGATAVDCAVTVLERGARHVELFMLEKLSEMPLTARERQELLDYDIEVNGRIRLSRIKKDGQSISGIETIKVQLPEDKSFSPSNVFDLPGTTSARNEINAIVVAIGMRSYLPLDQTDGVFYAGDILTGPTTVVEAVASGKNTAVEIDAYLKSQKKPLFENGRKSYYALPGFQSLPVSLTTDFFGHPIRSPYLLSAAPPTDGLEQMIKAYEAGWAGGVMKTAFDNVQIHIPGEYMFTFSPYTYGNADNVSGHTLDRVCREVEQLVKRWPDRLTMASTGGPVTGNDNADAAVWQSNTKKLEAAGAMGIEYSLSCPQGGDGTEGAIVSQNAALTSKIIKWIMEVGFPDTPKLFKLTASVTSIVPIMRAIRQVLDKYPHKKAGVTLANTFPTLVFRPATGDHRWEEGVIVGMSGDGVTPISYLTLAQAVPEGIEISGNGGPVNYKAAMDFLALGVKTVQFCTVVMKQGVGIIHELESGTSYLLQERGINSIRELIGIAQPNPITDFMELTPLKKVSDFNHDLCVSCGNCARCPYLAIELNEKRLPWTDPAKCIGCSICAQKCFVGAITMRARSYEELEMLKEH
;
A
#
# COMPACT_ATOMS: atom_id res chain seq x y z
N MET A 1 -11.89 27.50 -5.99
CA MET A 1 -10.70 26.98 -5.28
C MET A 1 -9.55 27.84 -5.75
N GLU A 2 -9.04 28.70 -4.90
CA GLU A 2 -7.87 29.47 -5.19
C GLU A 2 -6.72 28.52 -5.54
N LYS A 3 -6.01 28.78 -6.63
CA LYS A 3 -4.72 28.20 -6.89
C LYS A 3 -3.78 28.63 -5.75
N ASN A 4 -3.76 27.83 -4.66
CA ASN A 4 -2.64 27.92 -3.75
C ASN A 4 -1.42 27.62 -4.60
N GLY A 5 -0.43 28.52 -4.62
CA GLY A 5 0.73 28.53 -5.51
C GLY A 5 1.71 27.38 -5.33
N TYR A 6 1.19 26.17 -5.27
CA TYR A 6 1.93 24.91 -5.25
C TYR A 6 1.89 24.32 -6.64
N ASP A 7 3.02 24.09 -7.23
CA ASP A 7 3.14 23.20 -8.37
C ASP A 7 2.87 21.77 -7.86
N ASP A 8 1.60 21.35 -7.92
CA ASP A 8 1.13 20.02 -7.48
C ASP A 8 1.52 18.91 -8.47
N SER A 9 2.52 19.13 -9.33
CA SER A 9 2.92 18.19 -10.41
C SER A 9 3.33 16.80 -9.89
N PHE A 10 3.64 16.66 -8.58
CA PHE A 10 3.98 15.38 -7.93
C PHE A 10 2.80 14.67 -7.30
N ILE A 11 1.73 15.38 -7.02
CA ILE A 11 0.56 14.84 -6.33
C ILE A 11 -0.41 14.32 -7.37
N LEU A 12 -0.64 13.02 -7.33
CA LEU A 12 -1.58 12.37 -8.23
C LEU A 12 -3.02 12.81 -7.90
N THR A 13 -3.81 13.06 -8.91
CA THR A 13 -5.27 13.19 -8.72
C THR A 13 -5.83 11.91 -8.13
N SER A 14 -7.03 11.96 -7.55
CA SER A 14 -7.63 10.77 -6.92
C SER A 14 -7.79 9.60 -7.92
N ARG A 15 -8.06 9.89 -9.19
CA ARG A 15 -8.18 8.86 -10.24
C ARG A 15 -6.83 8.32 -10.70
N GLN A 16 -5.83 9.18 -10.83
CA GLN A 16 -4.47 8.74 -11.13
C GLN A 16 -3.92 7.86 -10.00
N LEU A 17 -4.10 8.28 -8.74
CA LEU A 17 -3.73 7.48 -7.58
C LEU A 17 -4.41 6.10 -7.64
N GLN A 18 -5.73 6.07 -7.82
CA GLN A 18 -6.48 4.82 -7.90
C GLN A 18 -5.98 3.93 -9.05
N ALA A 19 -5.74 4.50 -10.23
CA ALA A 19 -5.21 3.75 -11.37
C ALA A 19 -3.84 3.11 -11.05
N GLU A 20 -2.91 3.86 -10.48
CA GLU A 20 -1.59 3.35 -10.10
C GLU A 20 -1.67 2.30 -8.98
N LEU A 21 -2.53 2.48 -7.96
CA LEU A 21 -2.75 1.51 -6.89
C LEU A 21 -3.25 0.16 -7.42
N PHE A 22 -4.15 0.17 -8.42
CA PHE A 22 -4.70 -1.06 -9.01
C PHE A 22 -3.73 -1.78 -9.95
N ARG A 23 -2.70 -1.12 -10.44
CA ARG A 23 -1.63 -1.76 -11.23
C ARG A 23 -0.70 -2.64 -10.39
N CYS A 24 -0.68 -2.52 -9.07
CA CYS A 24 0.15 -3.34 -8.20
C CYS A 24 -0.39 -4.77 -8.13
N GLU A 25 0.46 -5.76 -8.50
CA GLU A 25 0.09 -7.18 -8.54
C GLU A 25 0.29 -7.91 -7.20
N TYR A 26 0.75 -7.21 -6.17
CA TYR A 26 1.00 -7.81 -4.86
C TYR A 26 2.02 -8.96 -4.91
N CYS A 27 3.21 -8.68 -5.45
CA CYS A 27 4.27 -9.68 -5.67
C CYS A 27 4.72 -10.34 -4.38
N GLU A 28 4.83 -11.67 -4.35
CA GLU A 28 5.27 -12.45 -3.18
C GLU A 28 6.70 -12.05 -2.73
N GLU A 29 7.63 -11.87 -3.67
CA GLU A 29 9.04 -11.55 -3.38
C GLU A 29 9.29 -10.09 -2.98
N LYS A 30 8.31 -9.21 -3.11
CA LYS A 30 8.39 -7.79 -2.74
C LYS A 30 9.68 -7.09 -3.22
N PRO A 31 10.07 -7.15 -4.51
CA PRO A 31 11.35 -6.61 -4.98
C PRO A 31 11.49 -5.10 -4.75
N CYS A 32 10.39 -4.35 -4.79
CA CYS A 32 10.36 -2.93 -4.48
C CYS A 32 10.75 -2.62 -3.02
N LYS A 33 10.37 -3.47 -2.05
CA LYS A 33 10.81 -3.37 -0.65
C LYS A 33 12.29 -3.72 -0.52
N ALA A 34 12.72 -4.79 -1.20
CA ALA A 34 14.10 -5.21 -1.19
C ALA A 34 15.04 -4.11 -1.70
N ALA A 35 14.64 -3.36 -2.71
CA ALA A 35 15.41 -2.25 -3.29
C ALA A 35 15.39 -0.96 -2.45
N CYS A 36 14.47 -0.79 -1.50
CA CYS A 36 14.38 0.43 -0.72
C CYS A 36 15.45 0.48 0.39
N PRO A 37 16.32 1.51 0.44
CA PRO A 37 17.33 1.64 1.50
C PRO A 37 16.72 1.73 2.91
N SER A 38 15.60 2.41 3.06
CA SER A 38 14.89 2.55 4.33
C SER A 38 13.97 1.36 4.67
N ASN A 39 13.95 0.32 3.82
CA ASN A 39 13.08 -0.86 3.94
C ASN A 39 11.58 -0.51 3.97
N CYS A 40 11.20 0.63 3.40
CA CYS A 40 9.81 0.96 3.17
C CYS A 40 9.20 -0.07 2.23
N SER A 41 7.98 -0.51 2.52
CA SER A 41 7.30 -1.51 1.72
C SER A 41 6.24 -0.87 0.81
N PRO A 42 6.55 -0.58 -0.47
CA PRO A 42 5.55 -0.07 -1.41
C PRO A 42 4.35 -1.01 -1.54
N PHE A 43 4.61 -2.29 -1.56
CA PHE A 43 3.64 -3.35 -1.54
C PHE A 43 2.58 -3.18 -0.41
N ASP A 44 3.00 -2.94 0.84
CA ASP A 44 2.09 -2.84 1.97
C ASP A 44 1.32 -1.51 1.97
N PHE A 45 2.00 -0.37 1.75
CA PHE A 45 1.30 0.91 1.74
C PHE A 45 0.39 1.11 0.52
N ILE A 46 0.71 0.52 -0.65
CA ILE A 46 -0.15 0.52 -1.83
C ILE A 46 -1.44 -0.27 -1.54
N MET A 47 -1.31 -1.46 -0.95
CA MET A 47 -2.48 -2.26 -0.57
C MET A 47 -3.34 -1.53 0.44
N ALA A 48 -2.73 -0.92 1.44
CA ALA A 48 -3.44 -0.14 2.46
C ALA A 48 -4.25 1.02 1.87
N ALA A 49 -3.78 1.67 0.82
CA ALA A 49 -4.47 2.79 0.17
C ALA A 49 -5.58 2.38 -0.82
N ARG A 50 -5.68 1.10 -1.17
CA ARG A 50 -6.38 0.61 -2.38
C ARG A 50 -7.87 0.94 -2.43
N LEU A 51 -8.59 0.90 -1.31
CA LEU A 51 -10.02 1.23 -1.25
C LEU A 51 -10.26 2.73 -1.15
N GLY A 52 -9.27 3.52 -0.72
CA GLY A 52 -9.29 4.97 -0.77
C GLY A 52 -10.14 5.66 0.29
N ASN A 53 -10.56 4.95 1.36
CA ASN A 53 -11.20 5.60 2.50
C ASN A 53 -10.20 6.53 3.21
N PRO A 54 -10.65 7.53 3.97
CA PRO A 54 -9.75 8.39 4.76
C PRO A 54 -8.82 7.58 5.68
N SER A 55 -9.34 6.56 6.38
CA SER A 55 -8.54 5.65 7.21
C SER A 55 -7.49 4.87 6.42
N ASP A 56 -7.78 4.49 5.17
CA ASP A 56 -6.82 3.80 4.30
C ASP A 56 -5.63 4.68 3.95
N LEU A 57 -5.89 5.93 3.57
CA LEU A 57 -4.83 6.88 3.25
C LEU A 57 -3.98 7.19 4.49
N LYS A 58 -4.60 7.32 5.67
CA LYS A 58 -3.90 7.55 6.94
C LYS A 58 -3.02 6.37 7.34
N ARG A 59 -3.54 5.13 7.31
CA ARG A 59 -2.74 3.94 7.66
C ARG A 59 -1.65 3.64 6.63
N SER A 60 -1.92 3.92 5.34
CA SER A 60 -0.92 3.85 4.28
C SER A 60 0.23 4.82 4.52
N ALA A 61 -0.08 6.08 4.86
CA ALA A 61 0.93 7.08 5.22
C ALA A 61 1.70 6.66 6.50
N ALA A 62 1.02 6.13 7.51
CA ALA A 62 1.67 5.64 8.73
C ALA A 62 2.63 4.48 8.45
N GLU A 63 2.29 3.56 7.54
CA GLU A 63 3.18 2.48 7.11
C GLU A 63 4.43 3.03 6.39
N VAL A 64 4.28 4.06 5.55
CA VAL A 64 5.43 4.78 4.96
C VAL A 64 6.30 5.39 6.06
N MET A 65 5.69 6.19 6.96
CA MET A 65 6.42 6.96 7.97
C MET A 65 7.06 6.08 9.05
N ARG A 66 6.50 4.91 9.29
CA ARG A 66 7.09 3.88 10.17
C ARG A 66 8.47 3.45 9.71
N HIS A 67 8.65 3.29 8.41
CA HIS A 67 9.91 2.86 7.81
C HIS A 67 10.80 4.03 7.38
N ASN A 68 10.20 5.13 7.03
CA ASN A 68 10.88 6.33 6.56
C ASN A 68 10.24 7.59 7.15
N PRO A 69 10.77 8.15 8.25
CA PRO A 69 10.19 9.32 8.91
C PRO A 69 10.24 10.60 8.06
N LEU A 70 10.96 10.60 6.93
CA LEU A 70 10.92 11.62 5.87
C LEU A 70 10.18 11.10 4.63
N GLY A 71 9.08 10.38 4.85
CA GLY A 71 8.30 9.71 3.80
C GLY A 71 7.66 10.66 2.80
N GLY A 72 7.21 11.82 3.23
CA GLY A 72 6.69 12.88 2.35
C GLY A 72 7.77 13.43 1.43
N VAL A 73 8.91 13.82 1.99
CA VAL A 73 10.08 14.29 1.22
C VAL A 73 10.54 13.21 0.24
N CYS A 74 10.74 11.98 0.70
CA CYS A 74 11.18 10.88 -0.18
C CYS A 74 10.16 10.55 -1.27
N GLY A 75 8.86 10.72 -1.03
CA GLY A 75 7.84 10.59 -2.06
C GLY A 75 8.05 11.58 -3.23
N VAL A 76 8.59 12.75 -2.95
CA VAL A 76 8.83 13.80 -3.95
C VAL A 76 10.19 13.65 -4.64
N VAL A 77 11.27 13.29 -3.89
CA VAL A 77 12.65 13.36 -4.40
C VAL A 77 13.36 12.01 -4.57
N CYS A 78 12.73 10.88 -4.22
CA CYS A 78 13.36 9.58 -4.42
C CYS A 78 13.63 9.29 -5.89
N PRO A 79 14.82 8.75 -6.23
CA PRO A 79 15.15 8.41 -7.60
C PRO A 79 14.35 7.19 -8.08
N ASP A 80 14.04 7.18 -9.36
CA ASP A 80 13.38 6.08 -10.09
C ASP A 80 14.26 4.84 -10.23
N THR A 81 15.54 4.96 -9.90
CA THR A 81 16.55 3.88 -9.95
C THR A 81 16.46 2.89 -8.78
N LEU A 82 15.60 3.11 -7.79
CA LEU A 82 15.41 2.26 -6.63
C LEU A 82 14.18 1.34 -6.79
N CYS A 83 13.12 1.61 -6.03
CA CYS A 83 11.91 0.76 -6.00
C CYS A 83 11.20 0.65 -7.36
N MET A 84 11.17 1.73 -8.17
CA MET A 84 10.62 1.70 -9.53
C MET A 84 11.45 0.81 -10.46
N ALA A 85 12.77 0.92 -10.40
CA ALA A 85 13.67 0.08 -11.21
C ALA A 85 13.52 -1.42 -10.89
N ALA A 86 13.17 -1.75 -9.63
CA ALA A 86 12.95 -3.13 -9.17
C ALA A 86 11.51 -3.62 -9.38
N CYS A 87 10.58 -2.75 -9.78
CA CYS A 87 9.19 -3.12 -10.00
C CYS A 87 9.05 -4.12 -11.16
N THR A 88 8.44 -5.28 -10.92
CA THR A 88 8.25 -6.33 -11.93
C THR A 88 7.40 -5.87 -13.12
N ARG A 89 6.45 -4.94 -12.90
CA ARG A 89 5.65 -4.34 -13.98
C ARG A 89 6.49 -3.60 -15.02
N LYS A 90 7.71 -3.16 -14.67
CA LYS A 90 8.65 -2.55 -15.62
C LYS A 90 8.93 -3.44 -16.83
N LEU A 91 8.89 -4.76 -16.64
CA LEU A 91 9.14 -5.74 -17.70
C LEU A 91 7.92 -6.01 -18.60
N PHE A 92 6.75 -5.45 -18.24
CA PHE A 92 5.48 -5.70 -18.91
C PHE A 92 4.88 -4.44 -19.55
N ASP A 93 4.48 -3.46 -18.73
CA ASP A 93 3.77 -2.25 -19.19
C ASP A 93 4.29 -0.94 -18.55
N GLY A 94 5.42 -1.02 -17.86
CA GLY A 94 6.05 0.08 -17.16
C GLY A 94 5.93 0.00 -15.63
N ALA A 95 6.95 0.50 -14.94
CA ALA A 95 6.96 0.53 -13.48
C ALA A 95 5.79 1.35 -12.92
N ILE A 96 5.29 0.94 -11.75
CA ILE A 96 4.32 1.72 -10.98
C ILE A 96 5.01 2.99 -10.49
N ASN A 97 4.31 4.13 -10.54
CA ASN A 97 4.80 5.39 -10.00
C ASN A 97 4.76 5.38 -8.45
N ILE A 98 5.65 4.57 -7.87
CA ILE A 98 5.71 4.36 -6.41
C ILE A 98 5.98 5.65 -5.64
N PRO A 99 6.96 6.51 -6.03
CA PRO A 99 7.18 7.79 -5.36
C PRO A 99 5.96 8.71 -5.41
N GLY A 100 5.30 8.82 -6.57
CA GLY A 100 4.08 9.61 -6.72
C GLY A 100 2.92 9.12 -5.85
N ILE A 101 2.74 7.80 -5.72
CA ILE A 101 1.79 7.21 -4.77
C ILE A 101 2.17 7.61 -3.34
N GLN A 102 3.44 7.42 -2.94
CA GLN A 102 3.93 7.73 -1.60
C GLN A 102 3.71 9.20 -1.24
N ALA A 103 4.12 10.14 -2.10
CA ALA A 103 3.90 11.57 -1.90
C ALA A 103 2.40 11.88 -1.72
N THR A 104 1.57 11.30 -2.59
CA THR A 104 0.12 11.55 -2.58
C THR A 104 -0.56 11.02 -1.32
N VAL A 105 -0.25 9.79 -0.88
CA VAL A 105 -0.90 9.23 0.31
C VAL A 105 -0.47 9.96 1.59
N VAL A 106 0.81 10.36 1.71
CA VAL A 106 1.30 11.14 2.84
C VAL A 106 0.65 12.52 2.88
N GLU A 107 0.59 13.22 1.76
CA GLU A 107 -0.02 14.54 1.67
C GLU A 107 -1.53 14.49 1.95
N LYS A 108 -2.26 13.54 1.35
CA LYS A 108 -3.69 13.36 1.62
C LYS A 108 -3.97 13.01 3.08
N ALA A 109 -3.14 12.17 3.71
CA ALA A 109 -3.29 11.86 5.13
C ALA A 109 -3.13 13.11 6.01
N LYS A 110 -2.14 13.96 5.70
CA LYS A 110 -1.93 15.24 6.40
C LYS A 110 -3.16 16.15 6.28
N ARG A 111 -3.73 16.29 5.08
CA ARG A 111 -4.96 17.08 4.84
C ARG A 111 -6.20 16.51 5.53
N LEU A 112 -6.24 15.20 5.76
CA LEU A 112 -7.35 14.50 6.43
C LEU A 112 -7.25 14.50 7.97
N GLY A 113 -6.40 15.32 8.55
CA GLY A 113 -6.24 15.46 10.00
C GLY A 113 -4.98 14.79 10.56
N GLY A 114 -4.03 14.47 9.68
CA GLY A 114 -2.69 14.01 10.07
C GLY A 114 -2.47 12.51 9.98
N ILE A 115 -1.21 12.14 10.16
CA ILE A 115 -0.76 10.77 10.24
C ILE A 115 -1.17 10.20 11.61
N PRO A 116 -1.62 8.93 11.70
CA PRO A 116 -1.94 8.31 12.97
C PRO A 116 -0.79 8.43 13.98
N ARG A 117 -1.16 8.69 15.23
CA ARG A 117 -0.17 8.89 16.30
C ARG A 117 0.61 7.61 16.57
N PHE A 118 1.92 7.75 16.69
CA PHE A 118 2.80 6.69 17.14
C PHE A 118 2.92 6.74 18.67
N PHE A 119 2.90 5.57 19.32
CA PHE A 119 3.13 5.51 20.75
C PHE A 119 4.58 5.82 21.08
N THR A 120 4.77 6.60 22.13
CA THR A 120 6.10 6.86 22.66
C THR A 120 6.50 5.74 23.62
N THR A 121 7.74 5.26 23.49
CA THR A 121 8.32 4.33 24.45
C THR A 121 8.58 5.04 25.80
N LYS A 122 8.51 4.30 26.90
CA LYS A 122 8.82 4.87 28.22
C LYS A 122 10.26 5.39 28.23
N PRO A 123 10.52 6.61 28.76
CA PRO A 123 11.86 7.14 28.86
C PRO A 123 12.79 6.18 29.62
N ASN A 124 14.00 5.99 29.08
CA ASN A 124 15.02 5.14 29.70
C ASN A 124 16.05 5.92 30.58
N GLY A 125 15.86 7.24 30.68
CA GLY A 125 16.72 8.12 31.46
C GLY A 125 18.05 8.50 30.83
N MET A 126 18.36 8.00 29.63
CA MET A 126 19.59 8.33 28.91
C MET A 126 19.37 9.41 27.88
N LYS A 127 20.40 10.23 27.65
CA LYS A 127 20.37 11.36 26.74
C LYS A 127 21.41 11.23 25.63
N VAL A 128 21.00 11.48 24.38
CA VAL A 128 21.88 11.42 23.20
C VAL A 128 21.91 12.79 22.52
N ALA A 129 23.10 13.26 22.16
CA ALA A 129 23.28 14.45 21.33
C ALA A 129 23.32 14.05 19.85
N VAL A 130 22.59 14.77 19.00
CA VAL A 130 22.65 14.62 17.54
C VAL A 130 23.13 15.93 16.92
N ILE A 131 24.25 15.91 16.22
CA ILE A 131 24.87 17.08 15.59
C ILE A 131 24.54 17.06 14.11
N GLY A 132 23.68 17.99 13.69
CA GLY A 132 23.14 18.14 12.35
C GLY A 132 21.68 17.69 12.24
N GLY A 133 20.82 18.61 11.84
CA GLY A 133 19.38 18.41 11.62
C GLY A 133 19.01 18.07 10.18
N GLY A 134 19.92 17.45 9.42
CA GLY A 134 19.66 16.92 8.08
C GLY A 134 18.97 15.54 8.11
N PRO A 135 18.73 14.91 6.93
CA PRO A 135 17.99 13.65 6.83
C PRO A 135 18.48 12.54 7.76
N ALA A 136 19.81 12.36 7.86
CA ALA A 136 20.40 11.33 8.71
C ALA A 136 20.19 11.63 10.20
N GLY A 137 20.42 12.88 10.63
CA GLY A 137 20.22 13.28 12.03
C GLY A 137 18.77 13.21 12.46
N LEU A 138 17.86 13.65 11.59
CA LEU A 138 16.41 13.55 11.83
C LEU A 138 15.96 12.10 11.96
N ALA A 139 16.44 11.19 11.08
CA ALA A 139 16.10 9.78 11.15
C ALA A 139 16.71 9.07 12.39
N ALA A 140 17.94 9.45 12.77
CA ALA A 140 18.57 8.97 14.01
C ALA A 140 17.77 9.43 15.24
N SER A 141 17.39 10.71 15.28
CA SER A 141 16.57 11.30 16.36
C SER A 141 15.22 10.63 16.49
N ALA A 142 14.51 10.43 15.38
CA ALA A 142 13.23 9.70 15.34
C ALA A 142 13.37 8.28 15.93
N SER A 143 14.41 7.56 15.49
CA SER A 143 14.64 6.18 15.92
C SER A 143 15.00 6.09 17.39
N LEU A 144 15.93 6.91 17.87
CA LEU A 144 16.36 6.94 19.26
C LEU A 144 15.23 7.39 20.20
N ALA A 145 14.46 8.40 19.83
CA ALA A 145 13.30 8.84 20.60
C ALA A 145 12.26 7.72 20.77
N GLN A 146 12.03 6.96 19.70
CA GLN A 146 11.15 5.77 19.74
C GLN A 146 11.75 4.58 20.51
N MET A 147 13.06 4.60 20.82
CA MET A 147 13.72 3.66 21.73
C MET A 147 13.72 4.16 23.19
N GLY A 148 13.16 5.35 23.45
CA GLY A 148 13.01 5.93 24.79
C GLY A 148 14.15 6.84 25.24
N TYR A 149 15.04 7.26 24.35
CA TYR A 149 16.11 8.22 24.63
C TYR A 149 15.60 9.66 24.56
N ALA A 150 16.10 10.53 25.42
CA ALA A 150 15.96 11.97 25.29
C ALA A 150 16.99 12.52 24.28
N ILE A 151 16.57 13.29 23.30
CA ILE A 151 17.41 13.75 22.19
C ILE A 151 17.53 15.27 22.21
N ASP A 152 18.76 15.77 22.08
CA ASP A 152 19.04 17.17 21.74
C ASP A 152 19.69 17.22 20.35
N ILE A 153 18.99 17.87 19.40
CA ILE A 153 19.53 18.14 18.06
C ILE A 153 20.24 19.49 18.06
N PHE A 154 21.53 19.48 17.74
CA PHE A 154 22.31 20.69 17.53
C PHE A 154 22.39 20.99 16.03
N GLU A 155 21.80 22.07 15.59
CA GLU A 155 21.83 22.52 14.20
C GLU A 155 22.50 23.90 14.10
N SER A 156 23.55 23.99 13.29
CA SER A 156 24.31 25.22 13.10
C SER A 156 23.53 26.33 12.40
N ARG A 157 22.53 25.98 11.62
CA ARG A 157 21.66 26.92 10.88
C ARG A 157 20.38 27.25 11.66
N GLY A 158 19.61 28.21 11.15
CA GLY A 158 18.37 28.67 11.78
C GLY A 158 17.18 27.70 11.67
N ARG A 159 17.31 26.62 10.89
CA ARG A 159 16.23 25.62 10.69
C ARG A 159 16.78 24.23 10.40
N LEU A 160 16.00 23.21 10.79
CA LEU A 160 16.25 21.81 10.44
C LEU A 160 16.01 21.56 8.94
N GLY A 161 16.48 20.42 8.45
CA GLY A 161 16.25 19.93 7.08
C GLY A 161 17.54 19.76 6.27
N GLY A 162 18.66 20.38 6.71
CA GLY A 162 19.96 20.23 6.02
C GLY A 162 19.88 20.57 4.53
N MET A 163 20.44 19.70 3.67
CA MET A 163 20.48 19.88 2.21
C MET A 163 19.09 19.88 1.54
N MET A 164 18.04 19.32 2.16
CA MET A 164 16.67 19.39 1.62
C MET A 164 16.19 20.85 1.48
N ASN A 165 16.71 21.76 2.30
CA ASN A 165 16.39 23.16 2.22
C ASN A 165 17.01 23.88 1.00
N LEU A 166 18.02 23.28 0.38
CA LEU A 166 18.71 23.86 -0.79
C LEU A 166 18.09 23.41 -2.12
N MET A 167 17.26 22.38 -2.12
CA MET A 167 16.51 22.00 -3.31
C MET A 167 15.55 23.12 -3.70
N PRO A 168 15.46 23.54 -4.96
CA PRO A 168 14.53 24.56 -5.43
C PRO A 168 13.06 24.20 -5.10
N ASP A 169 12.21 25.22 -4.90
CA ASP A 169 10.82 25.02 -4.47
C ASP A 169 9.98 24.24 -5.50
N HIS A 170 10.25 24.40 -6.79
CA HIS A 170 9.60 23.62 -7.86
C HIS A 170 9.91 22.13 -7.78
N ARG A 171 11.04 21.76 -7.16
CA ARG A 171 11.46 20.35 -6.99
C ARG A 171 11.07 19.80 -5.63
N LEU A 172 11.20 20.56 -4.55
CA LEU A 172 10.82 20.16 -3.20
C LEU A 172 10.23 21.35 -2.43
N ASN A 173 8.93 21.36 -2.29
CA ASN A 173 8.24 22.36 -1.49
C ASN A 173 8.66 22.26 -0.02
N LYS A 174 9.03 23.38 0.58
CA LYS A 174 9.52 23.44 1.97
C LYS A 174 8.45 23.04 3.00
N GLN A 175 7.17 23.23 2.69
CA GLN A 175 6.08 22.75 3.53
C GLN A 175 6.12 21.23 3.75
N VAL A 176 6.51 20.45 2.72
CA VAL A 176 6.65 18.99 2.83
C VAL A 176 7.76 18.65 3.82
N VAL A 177 8.90 19.38 3.76
CA VAL A 177 10.03 19.21 4.69
C VAL A 177 9.62 19.54 6.13
N GLU A 178 8.96 20.67 6.33
CA GLU A 178 8.49 21.13 7.64
C GLU A 178 7.52 20.12 8.28
N THR A 179 6.53 19.67 7.53
CA THR A 179 5.53 18.74 8.07
C THR A 179 6.09 17.35 8.38
N ASP A 180 7.11 16.87 7.64
CA ASP A 180 7.81 15.64 7.99
C ASP A 180 8.67 15.82 9.26
N ILE A 181 9.28 17.00 9.43
CA ILE A 181 10.02 17.35 10.65
C ILE A 181 9.07 17.41 11.85
N ASP A 182 7.91 18.03 11.72
CA ASP A 182 6.89 18.08 12.78
C ASP A 182 6.46 16.67 13.21
N PHE A 183 6.27 15.79 12.27
CA PHE A 183 6.01 14.37 12.58
C PHE A 183 7.16 13.77 13.41
N ILE A 184 8.42 13.97 13.00
CA ILE A 184 9.59 13.44 13.71
C ILE A 184 9.65 13.99 15.15
N LEU A 185 9.44 15.29 15.32
CA LEU A 185 9.47 15.94 16.64
C LEU A 185 8.32 15.44 17.56
N SER A 186 7.26 14.88 17.00
CA SER A 186 6.15 14.30 17.77
C SER A 186 6.42 12.89 18.31
N LEU A 187 7.52 12.23 17.89
CA LEU A 187 7.79 10.82 18.17
C LEU A 187 8.35 10.51 19.56
N GLY A 188 8.71 11.53 20.34
CA GLY A 188 9.25 11.37 21.69
C GLY A 188 9.87 12.68 22.21
N GLU A 189 10.78 12.57 23.17
CA GLU A 189 11.47 13.73 23.76
C GLU A 189 12.62 14.17 22.84
N ILE A 190 12.35 15.12 21.93
CA ILE A 190 13.32 15.68 21.00
C ILE A 190 13.35 17.20 21.17
N ASN A 191 14.48 17.73 21.63
CA ASN A 191 14.71 19.16 21.77
C ASN A 191 15.61 19.66 20.63
N VAL A 192 15.31 20.83 20.09
CA VAL A 192 16.04 21.41 18.95
C VAL A 192 16.78 22.67 19.39
N LYS A 193 18.07 22.72 19.08
CA LYS A 193 18.97 23.86 19.34
C LYS A 193 19.49 24.36 17.99
N THR A 194 18.77 25.30 17.37
CA THR A 194 19.20 25.96 16.12
C THR A 194 20.24 27.07 16.41
N GLY A 195 21.02 27.44 15.39
CA GLY A 195 22.12 28.40 15.53
C GLY A 195 23.25 27.92 16.43
N SER A 196 23.32 26.59 16.71
CA SER A 196 24.26 26.00 17.62
C SER A 196 25.35 25.23 16.86
N ASN A 197 26.52 25.84 16.69
CA ASN A 197 27.68 25.20 16.10
C ASN A 197 28.47 24.45 17.18
N VAL A 198 28.65 23.14 16.99
CA VAL A 198 29.45 22.26 17.88
C VAL A 198 30.81 22.05 17.25
N GLU A 199 31.83 22.75 17.79
CA GLU A 199 33.20 22.65 17.28
C GLU A 199 33.90 21.38 17.75
N ASN A 200 33.65 20.97 18.99
CA ASN A 200 34.20 19.75 19.58
C ASN A 200 33.10 18.79 20.06
N PRO A 201 32.67 17.84 19.21
CA PRO A 201 31.63 16.88 19.56
C PRO A 201 31.90 16.06 20.83
N LYS A 202 33.19 15.80 21.16
CA LYS A 202 33.57 14.97 22.31
C LYS A 202 33.24 15.63 23.65
N GLU A 203 33.20 16.95 23.71
CA GLU A 203 32.89 17.68 24.95
C GLU A 203 31.46 17.42 25.41
N LEU A 204 30.55 17.07 24.52
CA LEU A 204 29.17 16.72 24.87
C LEU A 204 29.10 15.49 25.79
N LEU A 205 30.00 14.54 25.66
CA LEU A 205 30.09 13.36 26.57
C LEU A 205 30.37 13.79 28.02
N THR A 206 31.15 14.88 28.22
CA THR A 206 31.41 15.42 29.54
C THR A 206 30.30 16.31 30.09
N GLN A 207 29.35 16.72 29.20
CA GLN A 207 28.18 17.54 29.53
C GLN A 207 26.94 16.70 29.86
N GLY A 208 27.10 15.38 30.06
CA GLY A 208 26.05 14.47 30.49
C GLY A 208 25.27 13.79 29.36
N TYR A 209 25.77 13.86 28.14
CA TYR A 209 25.26 13.01 27.06
C TYR A 209 25.94 11.63 27.13
N HIS A 210 25.15 10.56 26.96
CA HIS A 210 25.61 9.19 27.02
C HIS A 210 26.20 8.70 25.70
N ALA A 211 25.81 9.35 24.59
CA ALA A 211 26.38 9.14 23.26
C ALA A 211 26.19 10.39 22.39
N VAL A 212 27.01 10.52 21.34
CA VAL A 212 26.95 11.60 20.35
C VAL A 212 26.86 11.01 18.96
N CYS A 213 25.83 11.44 18.20
CA CYS A 213 25.64 11.09 16.80
C CYS A 213 26.03 12.29 15.92
N ILE A 214 27.06 12.17 15.11
CA ILE A 214 27.52 13.21 14.18
C ILE A 214 26.90 12.95 12.80
N ALA A 215 25.92 13.77 12.43
CA ALA A 215 25.18 13.73 11.16
C ALA A 215 25.30 15.07 10.41
N ALA A 216 26.48 15.67 10.46
CA ALA A 216 26.73 17.03 9.97
C ALA A 216 26.73 17.15 8.42
N GLY A 217 26.71 16.02 7.69
CA GLY A 217 26.71 15.99 6.25
C GLY A 217 27.97 16.59 5.58
N LEU A 218 27.82 17.10 4.36
CA LEU A 218 28.88 17.67 3.55
C LEU A 218 28.55 19.11 3.21
N TRP A 219 29.39 20.06 3.66
CA TRP A 219 29.14 21.49 3.49
C TRP A 219 30.33 22.30 2.94
N LYS A 220 31.51 21.68 2.83
CA LYS A 220 32.71 22.29 2.28
C LYS A 220 32.77 22.09 0.78
N PRO A 221 32.55 23.10 -0.06
CA PRO A 221 32.63 22.97 -1.51
C PRO A 221 34.00 22.48 -1.96
N ILE A 222 34.00 21.62 -2.97
CA ILE A 222 35.22 21.15 -3.64
C ILE A 222 35.69 22.26 -4.55
N SER A 223 37.03 22.57 -4.52
CA SER A 223 37.67 23.55 -5.39
C SER A 223 38.09 22.88 -6.71
N LEU A 224 37.97 23.62 -7.81
CA LEU A 224 38.49 23.22 -9.12
C LEU A 224 40.04 23.29 -9.15
N GLY A 225 40.64 24.13 -8.32
CA GLY A 225 42.10 24.32 -8.28
C GLY A 225 42.66 25.05 -9.52
N ILE A 226 41.85 25.90 -10.16
CA ILE A 226 42.22 26.62 -11.41
C ILE A 226 42.41 28.13 -11.14
N GLU A 227 43.07 28.79 -12.07
CA GLU A 227 43.32 30.24 -12.02
C GLU A 227 41.98 31.02 -12.04
N ASN A 228 41.87 32.04 -11.17
CA ASN A 228 40.71 32.92 -10.99
C ASN A 228 39.43 32.23 -10.51
N GLU A 229 39.48 31.01 -9.92
CA GLU A 229 38.31 30.31 -9.39
C GLU A 229 37.53 31.13 -8.35
N ASN A 230 38.21 32.05 -7.64
CA ASN A 230 37.60 32.94 -6.66
C ASN A 230 36.50 33.87 -7.23
N LEU A 231 36.44 34.01 -8.56
CA LEU A 231 35.38 34.79 -9.27
C LEU A 231 34.12 33.93 -9.48
N ALA A 232 34.21 32.62 -9.38
CA ALA A 232 33.06 31.72 -9.54
C ALA A 232 32.21 31.64 -8.28
N ILE A 233 30.91 31.53 -8.47
CA ILE A 233 29.92 31.36 -7.39
C ILE A 233 29.91 29.88 -6.98
N LYS A 234 29.97 29.62 -5.69
CA LYS A 234 29.81 28.26 -5.16
C LYS A 234 28.34 27.88 -5.11
N MET A 235 28.00 26.63 -5.45
CA MET A 235 26.61 26.15 -5.43
C MET A 235 25.88 26.39 -4.12
N VAL A 236 26.59 26.23 -2.97
CA VAL A 236 26.01 26.43 -1.64
C VAL A 236 25.57 27.87 -1.46
N ASP A 237 26.40 28.84 -1.87
CA ASP A 237 26.12 30.27 -1.73
C ASP A 237 24.90 30.68 -2.57
N LEU A 238 24.82 30.14 -3.81
CA LEU A 238 23.69 30.36 -4.71
C LEU A 238 22.39 29.75 -4.15
N LEU A 239 22.42 28.48 -3.78
CA LEU A 239 21.19 27.76 -3.37
C LEU A 239 20.70 28.10 -1.96
N VAL A 240 21.60 28.60 -1.07
CA VAL A 240 21.20 29.12 0.25
C VAL A 240 20.42 30.42 0.14
N ASN A 241 20.88 31.33 -0.72
CA ASN A 241 20.31 32.68 -0.86
C ASN A 241 20.11 33.06 -2.35
N PRO A 242 19.29 32.33 -3.12
CA PRO A 242 19.17 32.55 -4.56
C PRO A 242 18.67 33.96 -4.90
N LYS A 243 17.90 34.57 -4.02
CA LYS A 243 17.35 35.93 -4.20
C LYS A 243 18.41 37.06 -4.14
N THR A 244 19.59 36.76 -3.61
CA THR A 244 20.70 37.76 -3.57
C THR A 244 21.44 37.87 -4.91
N TYR A 245 21.19 36.91 -5.82
CA TYR A 245 21.79 36.90 -7.14
C TYR A 245 20.80 37.35 -8.23
N SER A 246 21.33 38.06 -9.20
CA SER A 246 20.65 38.43 -10.44
C SER A 246 21.63 38.20 -11.58
N PHE A 247 21.18 37.51 -12.60
CA PHE A 247 22.00 37.18 -13.76
C PHE A 247 21.49 37.89 -15.01
N ASP A 248 22.38 38.14 -15.94
CA ASP A 248 22.07 38.56 -17.29
C ASP A 248 23.02 37.85 -18.24
N GLY A 249 22.59 37.59 -19.45
CA GLY A 249 23.44 36.95 -20.48
C GLY A 249 23.67 35.45 -20.23
N ARG A 250 24.90 35.00 -20.48
CA ARG A 250 25.33 33.62 -20.49
C ARG A 250 25.94 33.20 -19.15
N VAL A 251 25.42 32.14 -18.57
CA VAL A 251 25.94 31.55 -17.31
C VAL A 251 26.41 30.12 -17.57
N VAL A 252 27.57 29.79 -17.02
CA VAL A 252 28.15 28.44 -17.08
C VAL A 252 28.03 27.77 -15.72
N VAL A 253 27.51 26.56 -15.69
CA VAL A 253 27.46 25.70 -14.49
C VAL A 253 28.42 24.52 -14.68
N ILE A 254 29.31 24.30 -13.72
CA ILE A 254 30.30 23.24 -13.76
C ILE A 254 29.84 22.10 -12.86
N GLY A 255 29.53 20.93 -13.45
CA GLY A 255 29.11 19.71 -12.75
C GLY A 255 28.04 18.94 -13.50
N GLY A 256 27.95 17.62 -13.23
CA GLY A 256 27.03 16.69 -13.92
C GLY A 256 26.00 16.03 -12.99
N GLY A 257 25.93 16.41 -11.70
CA GLY A 257 24.98 15.86 -10.74
C GLY A 257 23.68 16.66 -10.60
N ALA A 258 22.72 16.12 -9.87
CA ALA A 258 21.42 16.76 -9.59
C ALA A 258 21.54 18.21 -9.09
N THR A 259 22.51 18.48 -8.21
CA THR A 259 22.74 19.85 -7.70
C THR A 259 23.20 20.84 -8.77
N ALA A 260 23.89 20.35 -9.83
CA ALA A 260 24.26 21.20 -10.96
C ALA A 260 23.01 21.55 -11.79
N VAL A 261 22.06 20.64 -11.94
CA VAL A 261 20.75 20.90 -12.56
C VAL A 261 19.97 21.92 -11.73
N ASP A 262 19.92 21.74 -10.39
CA ASP A 262 19.28 22.70 -9.48
C ASP A 262 19.88 24.11 -9.62
N CYS A 263 21.22 24.22 -9.74
CA CYS A 263 21.89 25.50 -9.98
C CYS A 263 21.52 26.06 -11.35
N ALA A 264 21.50 25.23 -12.40
CA ALA A 264 21.19 25.68 -13.76
C ALA A 264 19.76 26.23 -13.87
N VAL A 265 18.77 25.56 -13.31
CA VAL A 265 17.40 26.06 -13.25
C VAL A 265 17.33 27.35 -12.40
N THR A 266 17.99 27.35 -11.24
CA THR A 266 17.99 28.54 -10.36
C THR A 266 18.57 29.78 -11.05
N VAL A 267 19.65 29.66 -11.80
CA VAL A 267 20.24 30.85 -12.50
C VAL A 267 19.33 31.34 -13.63
N LEU A 268 18.59 30.46 -14.32
CA LEU A 268 17.56 30.83 -15.30
C LEU A 268 16.42 31.61 -14.63
N GLU A 269 15.88 31.09 -13.52
CA GLU A 269 14.85 31.79 -12.74
C GLU A 269 15.33 33.15 -12.19
N ARG A 270 16.61 33.31 -12.07
CA ARG A 270 17.24 34.55 -11.61
C ARG A 270 17.69 35.48 -12.75
N GLY A 271 17.30 35.24 -13.99
CA GLY A 271 17.44 36.16 -15.12
C GLY A 271 18.52 35.81 -16.14
N ALA A 272 19.22 34.68 -16.02
CA ALA A 272 20.14 34.21 -17.05
C ALA A 272 19.37 33.95 -18.37
N ARG A 273 19.94 34.41 -19.49
CA ARG A 273 19.32 34.20 -20.82
C ARG A 273 19.72 32.88 -21.46
N HIS A 274 20.87 32.35 -21.08
CA HIS A 274 21.41 31.12 -21.62
C HIS A 274 22.27 30.42 -20.57
N VAL A 275 22.05 29.13 -20.38
CA VAL A 275 22.80 28.32 -19.41
C VAL A 275 23.43 27.11 -20.08
N GLU A 276 24.74 26.96 -19.84
CA GLU A 276 25.52 25.81 -20.30
C GLU A 276 26.05 25.00 -19.12
N LEU A 277 25.85 23.68 -19.17
CA LEU A 277 26.48 22.75 -18.22
C LEU A 277 27.78 22.21 -18.84
N PHE A 278 28.88 22.28 -18.09
CA PHE A 278 30.16 21.64 -18.44
C PHE A 278 30.48 20.56 -17.43
N MET A 279 30.73 19.35 -17.91
CA MET A 279 30.97 18.20 -17.04
C MET A 279 31.94 17.18 -17.63
N LEU A 280 32.48 16.34 -16.74
CA LEU A 280 33.39 15.24 -17.09
C LEU A 280 32.63 14.01 -17.59
N GLU A 281 31.37 13.85 -17.20
CA GLU A 281 30.45 12.81 -17.61
C GLU A 281 30.02 12.97 -19.10
N LYS A 282 29.57 11.88 -19.71
CA LYS A 282 28.62 11.95 -20.83
C LYS A 282 27.21 12.11 -20.27
N LEU A 283 26.28 12.60 -21.08
CA LEU A 283 24.87 12.72 -20.71
C LEU A 283 24.29 11.39 -20.16
N SER A 284 24.67 10.25 -20.72
CA SER A 284 24.25 8.92 -20.27
C SER A 284 24.87 8.47 -18.95
N GLU A 285 25.95 9.09 -18.52
CA GLU A 285 26.68 8.78 -17.28
C GLU A 285 26.29 9.71 -16.12
N MET A 286 25.55 10.78 -16.40
CA MET A 286 25.07 11.69 -15.37
C MET A 286 24.20 10.92 -14.37
N PRO A 287 24.45 11.04 -13.05
CA PRO A 287 23.67 10.37 -12.00
C PRO A 287 22.35 11.10 -11.76
N LEU A 288 21.57 11.28 -12.82
CA LEU A 288 20.29 12.00 -12.82
C LEU A 288 19.13 11.03 -12.92
N THR A 289 18.05 11.36 -12.26
CA THR A 289 16.74 10.75 -12.45
C THR A 289 16.16 11.10 -13.83
N ALA A 290 15.17 10.35 -14.29
CA ALA A 290 14.46 10.66 -15.53
C ALA A 290 13.89 12.09 -15.52
N ARG A 291 13.39 12.54 -14.36
CA ARG A 291 12.88 13.89 -14.18
C ARG A 291 13.96 14.96 -14.34
N GLU A 292 15.08 14.82 -13.66
CA GLU A 292 16.19 15.78 -13.76
C GLU A 292 16.74 15.89 -15.17
N ARG A 293 16.72 14.78 -15.94
CA ARG A 293 17.02 14.81 -17.38
C ARG A 293 15.96 15.55 -18.18
N GLN A 294 14.69 15.40 -17.82
CA GLN A 294 13.60 16.13 -18.45
C GLN A 294 13.70 17.63 -18.19
N GLU A 295 14.08 18.04 -16.96
CA GLU A 295 14.30 19.45 -16.62
C GLU A 295 15.38 20.09 -17.51
N LEU A 296 16.46 19.35 -17.87
CA LEU A 296 17.46 19.86 -18.82
C LEU A 296 16.84 20.21 -20.18
N LEU A 297 15.87 19.44 -20.63
CA LEU A 297 15.16 19.65 -21.90
C LEU A 297 14.11 20.75 -21.79
N ASP A 298 13.33 20.76 -20.73
CA ASP A 298 12.23 21.71 -20.51
C ASP A 298 12.72 23.16 -20.34
N TYR A 299 13.91 23.32 -19.75
CA TYR A 299 14.55 24.61 -19.55
C TYR A 299 15.59 24.97 -20.62
N ASP A 300 15.69 24.18 -21.69
CA ASP A 300 16.64 24.37 -22.81
C ASP A 300 18.10 24.58 -22.35
N ILE A 301 18.55 23.74 -21.38
CA ILE A 301 19.89 23.81 -20.82
C ILE A 301 20.88 23.09 -21.75
N GLU A 302 21.89 23.82 -22.27
CA GLU A 302 22.92 23.24 -23.10
C GLU A 302 23.87 22.35 -22.29
N VAL A 303 24.05 21.09 -22.72
CA VAL A 303 24.86 20.10 -21.99
C VAL A 303 26.14 19.78 -22.75
N ASN A 304 27.29 20.10 -22.16
CA ASN A 304 28.63 19.91 -22.70
C ASN A 304 29.41 18.85 -21.93
N GLY A 305 29.28 17.58 -22.32
CA GLY A 305 29.98 16.46 -21.70
C GLY A 305 31.41 16.26 -22.18
N ARG A 306 32.21 15.54 -21.35
CA ARG A 306 33.64 15.30 -21.63
C ARG A 306 34.46 16.57 -21.75
N ILE A 307 34.12 17.60 -20.99
CA ILE A 307 34.79 18.88 -20.98
C ILE A 307 35.18 19.26 -19.57
N ARG A 308 36.44 19.68 -19.39
CA ARG A 308 36.96 20.23 -18.15
C ARG A 308 37.18 21.75 -18.31
N LEU A 309 36.76 22.52 -17.33
CA LEU A 309 37.15 23.93 -17.23
C LEU A 309 38.62 24.02 -16.77
N SER A 310 39.50 24.61 -17.58
CA SER A 310 40.93 24.72 -17.29
C SER A 310 41.33 26.08 -16.74
N ARG A 311 40.63 27.15 -17.09
CA ARG A 311 40.94 28.52 -16.68
C ARG A 311 39.71 29.41 -16.75
N ILE A 312 39.59 30.37 -15.84
CA ILE A 312 38.64 31.49 -15.91
C ILE A 312 39.40 32.72 -16.38
N LYS A 313 38.93 33.33 -17.50
CA LYS A 313 39.44 34.59 -18.02
C LYS A 313 38.75 35.75 -17.34
N LYS A 314 39.52 36.80 -17.02
CA LYS A 314 39.01 38.03 -16.39
C LYS A 314 39.42 39.28 -17.14
N ASP A 315 38.57 40.29 -17.04
CA ASP A 315 38.87 41.65 -17.38
C ASP A 315 38.62 42.51 -16.16
N GLY A 316 39.70 43.04 -15.56
CA GLY A 316 39.64 43.68 -14.25
C GLY A 316 39.18 42.68 -13.16
N GLN A 317 38.04 42.95 -12.52
CA GLN A 317 37.41 42.11 -11.51
C GLN A 317 36.22 41.25 -12.05
N SER A 318 35.94 41.38 -13.35
CA SER A 318 34.81 40.68 -13.99
C SER A 318 35.29 39.50 -14.81
N ILE A 319 34.44 38.47 -14.90
CA ILE A 319 34.66 37.32 -15.80
C ILE A 319 34.47 37.81 -17.21
N SER A 320 35.43 37.51 -18.13
CA SER A 320 35.34 37.83 -19.56
C SER A 320 35.18 36.57 -20.41
N GLY A 321 35.44 35.39 -19.88
CA GLY A 321 35.33 34.13 -20.58
C GLY A 321 35.95 32.95 -19.83
N ILE A 322 36.02 31.82 -20.51
CA ILE A 322 36.59 30.58 -19.99
C ILE A 322 37.52 29.93 -21.02
N GLU A 323 38.42 29.08 -20.52
CA GLU A 323 39.14 28.09 -21.30
C GLU A 323 38.73 26.68 -20.86
N THR A 324 38.44 25.86 -21.83
CA THR A 324 38.02 24.45 -21.61
C THR A 324 38.96 23.53 -22.35
N ILE A 325 39.09 22.30 -21.87
CA ILE A 325 39.84 21.22 -22.54
C ILE A 325 38.95 19.99 -22.60
N LYS A 326 39.01 19.23 -23.72
CA LYS A 326 38.34 17.95 -23.81
C LYS A 326 39.02 16.91 -22.94
N VAL A 327 38.23 16.03 -22.33
CA VAL A 327 38.74 14.90 -21.56
C VAL A 327 38.30 13.56 -22.16
N GLN A 328 39.11 12.54 -21.96
CA GLN A 328 38.83 11.18 -22.38
C GLN A 328 38.81 10.23 -21.17
N LEU A 329 37.89 9.28 -21.21
CA LEU A 329 37.84 8.13 -20.30
C LEU A 329 38.46 6.92 -21.05
N PRO A 330 39.43 6.19 -20.45
CA PRO A 330 39.90 4.90 -20.98
C PRO A 330 38.75 3.91 -21.20
N GLU A 331 38.82 3.10 -22.25
CA GLU A 331 37.75 2.14 -22.61
C GLU A 331 37.54 1.05 -21.56
N ASP A 332 38.58 0.69 -20.83
CA ASP A 332 38.58 -0.33 -19.78
C ASP A 332 38.12 0.16 -18.40
N LYS A 333 37.83 1.46 -18.26
CA LYS A 333 37.44 2.05 -16.97
C LYS A 333 36.02 2.56 -16.95
N SER A 334 35.35 2.33 -15.83
CA SER A 334 34.11 3.01 -15.50
C SER A 334 34.38 4.50 -15.19
N PHE A 335 33.37 5.34 -15.46
CA PHE A 335 33.49 6.77 -15.18
C PHE A 335 33.74 7.04 -13.69
N SER A 336 34.80 7.81 -13.46
CA SER A 336 35.10 8.50 -12.22
C SER A 336 35.86 9.78 -12.58
N PRO A 337 35.68 10.89 -11.86
CA PRO A 337 36.44 12.11 -12.11
C PRO A 337 37.98 11.93 -12.11
N SER A 338 38.47 10.95 -11.36
CA SER A 338 39.90 10.59 -11.29
C SER A 338 40.39 9.75 -12.49
N ASN A 339 39.48 9.14 -13.23
CA ASN A 339 39.82 8.23 -14.34
C ASN A 339 39.90 8.96 -15.71
N VAL A 340 39.47 10.22 -15.78
CA VAL A 340 39.53 11.00 -17.04
C VAL A 340 40.82 11.80 -17.10
N PHE A 341 41.39 11.88 -18.31
CA PHE A 341 42.60 12.65 -18.59
C PHE A 341 42.35 13.67 -19.72
N ASP A 342 43.11 14.77 -19.65
CA ASP A 342 43.02 15.85 -20.64
C ASP A 342 43.58 15.43 -22.01
N LEU A 343 42.90 15.80 -23.08
CA LEU A 343 43.36 15.60 -24.45
C LEU A 343 44.20 16.82 -24.91
N PRO A 344 45.54 16.65 -25.07
CA PRO A 344 46.39 17.78 -25.52
C PRO A 344 45.95 18.35 -26.87
N GLY A 345 46.05 19.65 -27.00
CA GLY A 345 45.69 20.36 -28.24
C GLY A 345 44.19 20.60 -28.46
N THR A 346 43.34 20.29 -27.48
CA THR A 346 41.89 20.50 -27.57
C THR A 346 41.41 21.69 -26.78
N THR A 347 42.29 22.53 -26.30
CA THR A 347 41.95 23.75 -25.57
C THR A 347 41.11 24.67 -26.45
N SER A 348 39.96 25.11 -25.91
CA SER A 348 39.03 26.01 -26.59
C SER A 348 38.68 27.16 -25.65
N ALA A 349 38.64 28.36 -26.21
CA ALA A 349 38.24 29.56 -25.49
C ALA A 349 36.79 29.92 -25.82
N ARG A 350 36.03 30.29 -24.78
CA ARG A 350 34.70 30.89 -24.91
C ARG A 350 34.69 32.23 -24.20
N ASN A 351 34.30 33.23 -24.95
CA ASN A 351 34.16 34.62 -24.46
C ASN A 351 32.68 34.91 -24.13
N GLU A 352 32.39 36.07 -23.60
CA GLU A 352 31.03 36.54 -23.31
C GLU A 352 30.31 35.67 -22.24
N ILE A 353 31.06 35.18 -21.27
CA ILE A 353 30.51 34.50 -20.09
C ILE A 353 30.33 35.54 -18.97
N ASN A 354 29.10 35.63 -18.47
CA ASN A 354 28.76 36.66 -17.45
C ASN A 354 28.93 36.14 -16.02
N ALA A 355 28.70 34.84 -15.79
CA ALA A 355 28.90 34.21 -14.49
C ALA A 355 29.24 32.73 -14.62
N ILE A 356 29.87 32.19 -13.58
CA ILE A 356 30.22 30.78 -13.46
C ILE A 356 29.74 30.28 -12.10
N VAL A 357 29.05 29.14 -12.07
CA VAL A 357 28.63 28.43 -10.85
C VAL A 357 29.37 27.10 -10.77
N VAL A 358 30.00 26.81 -9.63
CA VAL A 358 30.73 25.55 -9.42
C VAL A 358 29.91 24.61 -8.55
N ALA A 359 29.49 23.46 -9.13
CA ALA A 359 28.63 22.45 -8.53
C ALA A 359 29.20 21.03 -8.66
N ILE A 360 30.49 20.85 -8.34
CA ILE A 360 31.26 19.61 -8.48
C ILE A 360 31.29 18.77 -7.21
N GLY A 361 30.41 19.02 -6.24
CA GLY A 361 30.29 18.31 -5.00
C GLY A 361 30.88 19.00 -3.78
N MET A 362 30.79 18.33 -2.64
CA MET A 362 31.17 18.84 -1.33
C MET A 362 31.88 17.81 -0.48
N ARG A 363 32.59 18.25 0.56
CA ARG A 363 33.28 17.44 1.57
C ARG A 363 32.82 17.83 2.97
N SER A 364 33.14 16.98 3.96
CA SER A 364 32.90 17.31 5.36
C SER A 364 33.87 18.38 5.87
N TYR A 365 33.41 19.19 6.83
CA TYR A 365 34.26 20.03 7.66
C TYR A 365 34.87 19.26 8.83
N LEU A 366 34.15 18.24 9.36
CA LEU A 366 34.58 17.46 10.51
C LEU A 366 35.33 16.21 10.04
N PRO A 367 36.45 15.86 10.66
CA PRO A 367 37.11 14.59 10.41
C PRO A 367 36.36 13.43 11.02
N LEU A 368 36.51 12.23 10.45
CA LEU A 368 36.09 10.99 11.09
C LEU A 368 37.13 10.62 12.15
N ASP A 369 36.73 10.50 13.42
CA ASP A 369 37.56 10.15 14.53
C ASP A 369 36.93 9.00 15.32
N GLN A 370 37.74 7.99 15.65
CA GLN A 370 37.29 6.86 16.47
C GLN A 370 37.38 7.25 17.95
N THR A 371 36.31 7.71 18.51
CA THR A 371 36.17 8.02 19.94
C THR A 371 35.03 7.18 20.50
N ASP A 372 35.22 6.57 21.64
CA ASP A 372 34.19 5.79 22.32
C ASP A 372 32.97 6.71 22.65
N GLY A 373 31.75 6.22 22.39
CA GLY A 373 30.51 7.00 22.55
C GLY A 373 30.21 8.01 21.42
N VAL A 374 31.05 8.10 20.37
CA VAL A 374 30.84 8.98 19.22
C VAL A 374 30.55 8.13 17.96
N PHE A 375 29.47 8.45 17.27
CA PHE A 375 28.95 7.73 16.11
C PHE A 375 28.73 8.69 14.93
N TYR A 376 28.79 8.18 13.72
CA TYR A 376 28.64 8.97 12.49
C TYR A 376 27.48 8.46 11.65
N ALA A 377 26.70 9.38 11.06
CA ALA A 377 25.54 9.05 10.22
C ALA A 377 25.46 9.93 8.97
N GLY A 378 24.96 9.36 7.88
CA GLY A 378 24.74 10.04 6.61
C GLY A 378 26.00 10.31 5.83
N ASP A 379 25.97 11.35 4.98
CA ASP A 379 26.99 11.63 3.97
C ASP A 379 28.40 11.88 4.55
N ILE A 380 28.52 12.30 5.80
CA ILE A 380 29.83 12.41 6.46
C ILE A 380 30.53 11.04 6.53
N LEU A 381 29.76 9.95 6.66
CA LEU A 381 30.25 8.58 6.73
C LEU A 381 30.34 7.92 5.36
N THR A 382 29.32 8.12 4.51
CA THR A 382 29.13 7.36 3.28
C THR A 382 29.54 8.08 2.00
N GLY A 383 29.89 9.37 2.10
CA GLY A 383 29.98 10.26 0.93
C GLY A 383 28.58 10.72 0.48
N PRO A 384 28.49 11.46 -0.62
CA PRO A 384 27.21 11.98 -1.12
C PRO A 384 26.24 10.86 -1.49
N THR A 385 25.02 10.93 -0.93
CA THR A 385 23.96 9.95 -1.14
C THR A 385 22.61 10.62 -1.36
N THR A 386 21.57 9.82 -1.56
CA THR A 386 20.18 10.29 -1.63
C THR A 386 19.59 10.50 -0.23
N VAL A 387 18.48 11.25 -0.15
CA VAL A 387 17.77 11.48 1.12
C VAL A 387 17.39 10.15 1.79
N VAL A 388 16.90 9.16 1.03
CA VAL A 388 16.48 7.86 1.59
C VAL A 388 17.66 7.02 2.08
N GLU A 389 18.84 7.12 1.47
CA GLU A 389 20.06 6.45 1.96
C GLU A 389 20.61 7.13 3.23
N ALA A 390 20.55 8.46 3.29
CA ALA A 390 20.90 9.20 4.50
C ALA A 390 19.95 8.85 5.67
N VAL A 391 18.64 8.69 5.41
CA VAL A 391 17.67 8.18 6.39
C VAL A 391 18.06 6.78 6.87
N ALA A 392 18.40 5.87 5.96
CA ALA A 392 18.82 4.50 6.32
C ALA A 392 20.09 4.51 7.18
N SER A 393 21.07 5.34 6.84
CA SER A 393 22.28 5.53 7.64
C SER A 393 21.96 6.02 9.05
N GLY A 394 21.11 7.04 9.20
CA GLY A 394 20.69 7.56 10.50
C GLY A 394 20.00 6.51 11.37
N LYS A 395 19.11 5.70 10.79
CA LYS A 395 18.43 4.60 11.47
C LYS A 395 19.41 3.51 11.93
N ASN A 396 20.38 3.13 11.08
CA ASN A 396 21.39 2.16 11.43
C ASN A 396 22.28 2.66 12.57
N THR A 397 22.70 3.93 12.53
CA THR A 397 23.48 4.56 13.60
C THR A 397 22.68 4.62 14.90
N ALA A 398 21.38 4.86 14.87
CA ALA A 398 20.53 4.79 16.05
C ALA A 398 20.53 3.39 16.70
N VAL A 399 20.47 2.33 15.89
CA VAL A 399 20.58 0.93 16.37
C VAL A 399 21.95 0.63 16.94
N GLU A 400 23.04 1.16 16.35
CA GLU A 400 24.39 1.05 16.91
C GLU A 400 24.52 1.74 18.26
N ILE A 401 23.98 2.95 18.40
CA ILE A 401 23.97 3.71 19.66
C ILE A 401 23.16 2.95 20.73
N ASP A 402 22.00 2.43 20.40
CA ASP A 402 21.18 1.64 21.32
C ASP A 402 21.92 0.39 21.82
N ALA A 403 22.57 -0.34 20.92
CA ALA A 403 23.39 -1.50 21.27
C ALA A 403 24.58 -1.11 22.19
N TYR A 404 25.26 -0.02 21.88
CA TYR A 404 26.36 0.50 22.69
C TYR A 404 25.90 0.85 24.11
N LEU A 405 24.84 1.63 24.22
CA LEU A 405 24.32 2.08 25.53
C LEU A 405 23.77 0.94 26.39
N LYS A 406 23.32 -0.14 25.75
CA LYS A 406 22.89 -1.38 26.43
C LYS A 406 24.01 -2.40 26.64
N SER A 407 25.26 -2.06 26.33
CA SER A 407 26.43 -2.96 26.38
C SER A 407 26.20 -4.26 25.57
N GLN A 408 25.49 -4.17 24.46
CA GLN A 408 25.26 -5.30 23.56
C GLN A 408 26.31 -5.35 22.45
N LYS A 409 26.39 -6.50 21.76
CA LYS A 409 27.28 -6.65 20.61
C LYS A 409 26.86 -5.68 19.48
N LYS A 410 27.86 -5.02 18.87
CA LYS A 410 27.62 -4.14 17.71
C LYS A 410 26.84 -4.89 16.62
N PRO A 411 25.70 -4.33 16.14
CA PRO A 411 24.93 -4.95 15.08
C PRO A 411 25.74 -4.98 13.77
N LEU A 412 25.58 -6.06 13.01
CA LEU A 412 26.16 -6.18 11.67
C LEU A 412 25.05 -5.86 10.65
N PHE A 413 25.33 -4.93 9.77
CA PHE A 413 24.44 -4.61 8.66
C PHE A 413 25.01 -5.25 7.38
N GLU A 414 24.26 -6.14 6.76
CA GLU A 414 24.67 -6.88 5.54
C GLU A 414 25.04 -5.96 4.38
N ASN A 415 24.37 -4.82 4.28
CA ASN A 415 24.70 -3.73 3.37
C ASN A 415 24.60 -2.42 4.15
N GLY A 416 25.70 -1.75 4.43
CA GLY A 416 25.74 -0.48 5.18
C GLY A 416 24.80 0.63 4.66
N ARG A 417 24.22 0.44 3.48
CA ARG A 417 23.28 1.36 2.83
C ARG A 417 21.81 1.03 3.08
N LYS A 418 21.47 -0.11 3.73
CA LYS A 418 20.08 -0.51 4.01
C LYS A 418 19.84 -0.62 5.51
N SER A 419 18.68 -0.10 5.95
CA SER A 419 18.21 -0.22 7.33
C SER A 419 16.94 -1.05 7.40
N TYR A 420 16.91 -2.04 8.28
CA TYR A 420 15.73 -2.87 8.57
C TYR A 420 14.92 -2.36 9.77
N TYR A 421 15.43 -1.37 10.50
CA TYR A 421 14.71 -0.78 11.63
C TYR A 421 13.43 -0.08 11.19
N ALA A 422 12.38 -0.27 11.96
CA ALA A 422 11.10 0.43 11.79
C ALA A 422 10.68 1.02 13.14
N LEU A 423 10.03 2.17 13.14
CA LEU A 423 9.55 2.83 14.35
C LEU A 423 8.55 1.92 15.08
N PRO A 424 8.80 1.51 16.33
CA PRO A 424 7.98 0.53 17.04
C PRO A 424 6.63 1.07 17.51
N GLY A 425 6.47 2.39 17.61
CA GLY A 425 5.23 3.02 18.07
C GLY A 425 4.06 2.94 17.09
N PHE A 426 4.26 2.42 15.89
CA PHE A 426 3.19 2.19 14.93
C PHE A 426 2.22 1.11 15.44
N GLN A 427 0.94 1.40 15.38
CA GLN A 427 -0.11 0.48 15.79
C GLN A 427 -0.88 -0.01 14.56
N SER A 428 -0.69 -1.28 14.21
CA SER A 428 -1.39 -1.90 13.06
C SER A 428 -2.86 -2.18 13.33
N LEU A 429 -3.23 -2.39 14.61
CA LEU A 429 -4.59 -2.70 15.06
C LEU A 429 -5.00 -1.74 16.19
N PRO A 430 -5.41 -0.49 15.87
CA PRO A 430 -5.86 0.47 16.90
C PRO A 430 -7.11 0.02 17.63
N VAL A 431 -7.99 -0.77 17.01
CA VAL A 431 -9.15 -1.42 17.62
C VAL A 431 -8.94 -2.93 17.61
N SER A 432 -9.16 -3.57 18.76
CA SER A 432 -9.05 -5.03 18.86
C SER A 432 -10.12 -5.74 18.03
N LEU A 433 -9.71 -6.77 17.29
CA LEU A 433 -10.59 -7.60 16.47
C LEU A 433 -11.00 -8.90 17.18
N THR A 434 -10.57 -9.10 18.43
CA THR A 434 -10.89 -10.31 19.20
C THR A 434 -12.40 -10.45 19.38
N THR A 435 -12.91 -11.65 19.10
CA THR A 435 -14.31 -12.01 19.22
C THR A 435 -14.41 -13.47 19.67
N ASP A 436 -15.60 -14.06 19.56
CA ASP A 436 -15.81 -15.48 19.82
C ASP A 436 -16.66 -16.14 18.74
N PHE A 437 -16.51 -17.44 18.62
CA PHE A 437 -17.32 -18.27 17.75
C PHE A 437 -17.89 -19.44 18.55
N PHE A 438 -19.20 -19.47 18.75
CA PHE A 438 -19.89 -20.40 19.65
C PHE A 438 -19.26 -20.50 21.05
N GLY A 439 -18.74 -19.37 21.57
CA GLY A 439 -18.07 -19.29 22.88
C GLY A 439 -16.57 -19.66 22.84
N HIS A 440 -16.00 -20.04 21.70
CA HIS A 440 -14.56 -20.21 21.54
C HIS A 440 -13.92 -18.87 21.16
N PRO A 441 -12.97 -18.35 21.96
CA PRO A 441 -12.33 -17.07 21.67
C PRO A 441 -11.45 -17.17 20.42
N ILE A 442 -11.57 -16.20 19.51
CA ILE A 442 -10.77 -16.10 18.30
C ILE A 442 -10.17 -14.69 18.19
N ARG A 443 -8.96 -14.58 17.64
CA ARG A 443 -8.21 -13.34 17.55
C ARG A 443 -8.83 -12.31 16.60
N SER A 444 -9.56 -12.77 15.58
CA SER A 444 -10.32 -11.94 14.63
C SER A 444 -11.48 -12.77 14.04
N PRO A 445 -12.50 -12.13 13.46
CA PRO A 445 -13.62 -12.84 12.84
C PRO A 445 -13.29 -13.48 11.49
N TYR A 446 -12.03 -13.44 11.04
CA TYR A 446 -11.61 -13.82 9.70
C TYR A 446 -11.04 -15.24 9.66
N LEU A 447 -11.69 -16.07 8.86
CA LEU A 447 -11.39 -17.50 8.72
C LEU A 447 -11.10 -17.82 7.24
N LEU A 448 -10.40 -18.91 7.00
CA LEU A 448 -10.30 -19.50 5.67
C LEU A 448 -11.51 -20.42 5.40
N SER A 449 -12.06 -20.33 4.19
CA SER A 449 -13.14 -21.18 3.71
C SER A 449 -12.64 -22.57 3.33
N ALA A 450 -13.53 -23.57 3.35
CA ALA A 450 -13.30 -24.89 2.75
C ALA A 450 -13.08 -24.77 1.24
N ALA A 451 -11.82 -24.70 0.80
CA ALA A 451 -11.42 -24.35 -0.55
C ALA A 451 -9.94 -24.76 -0.81
N PRO A 452 -9.38 -24.61 -2.01
CA PRO A 452 -7.98 -24.98 -2.28
C PRO A 452 -6.94 -24.46 -1.26
N PRO A 453 -7.03 -23.23 -0.70
CA PRO A 453 -6.07 -22.77 0.31
C PRO A 453 -6.10 -23.55 1.64
N THR A 454 -7.06 -24.43 1.86
CA THR A 454 -7.22 -25.24 3.07
C THR A 454 -7.23 -26.75 2.77
N ASP A 455 -6.74 -27.16 1.61
CA ASP A 455 -6.81 -28.55 1.13
C ASP A 455 -5.68 -29.45 1.68
N GLY A 456 -5.19 -29.17 2.90
CA GLY A 456 -4.22 -30.02 3.58
C GLY A 456 -3.49 -29.34 4.73
N LEU A 457 -2.70 -30.13 5.44
CA LEU A 457 -1.94 -29.73 6.62
C LEU A 457 -0.99 -28.54 6.36
N GLU A 458 -0.21 -28.60 5.27
CA GLU A 458 0.81 -27.60 4.97
C GLU A 458 0.21 -26.24 4.65
N GLN A 459 -0.91 -26.23 3.91
CA GLN A 459 -1.66 -25.01 3.60
C GLN A 459 -2.18 -24.35 4.88
N MET A 460 -2.76 -25.13 5.78
CA MET A 460 -3.27 -24.66 7.06
C MET A 460 -2.15 -24.14 7.97
N ILE A 461 -1.00 -24.81 8.04
CA ILE A 461 0.18 -24.35 8.78
C ILE A 461 0.62 -22.98 8.26
N LYS A 462 0.80 -22.85 6.92
CA LYS A 462 1.20 -21.57 6.31
C LYS A 462 0.21 -20.44 6.63
N ALA A 463 -1.09 -20.75 6.64
CA ALA A 463 -2.13 -19.79 7.02
C ALA A 463 -2.05 -19.37 8.50
N TYR A 464 -1.85 -20.31 9.41
CA TYR A 464 -1.76 -20.01 10.84
C TYR A 464 -0.49 -19.23 11.18
N GLU A 465 0.62 -19.55 10.53
CA GLU A 465 1.87 -18.76 10.64
C GLU A 465 1.69 -17.33 10.10
N ALA A 466 0.90 -17.14 9.05
CA ALA A 466 0.55 -15.81 8.54
C ALA A 466 -0.40 -15.03 9.46
N GLY A 467 -1.08 -15.69 10.42
CA GLY A 467 -1.90 -15.00 11.42
C GLY A 467 -3.42 -15.22 11.31
N TRP A 468 -3.92 -16.09 10.43
CA TRP A 468 -5.34 -16.38 10.36
C TRP A 468 -5.89 -16.91 11.70
N ALA A 469 -7.10 -16.48 12.04
CA ALA A 469 -7.76 -16.89 13.29
C ALA A 469 -8.20 -18.35 13.27
N GLY A 470 -8.37 -18.93 12.09
CA GLY A 470 -8.77 -20.29 11.88
C GLY A 470 -9.09 -20.57 10.41
N GLY A 471 -9.62 -21.76 10.15
CA GLY A 471 -10.05 -22.14 8.81
C GLY A 471 -10.82 -23.43 8.80
N VAL A 472 -11.53 -23.65 7.71
CA VAL A 472 -12.28 -24.88 7.42
C VAL A 472 -11.51 -25.67 6.38
N MET A 473 -11.01 -26.85 6.75
CA MET A 473 -10.35 -27.73 5.77
C MET A 473 -11.33 -28.13 4.67
N LYS A 474 -10.82 -28.23 3.44
CA LYS A 474 -11.63 -28.51 2.24
C LYS A 474 -12.44 -29.78 2.40
N THR A 475 -13.66 -29.76 1.84
CA THR A 475 -14.64 -30.83 2.00
C THR A 475 -14.07 -32.18 1.58
N ALA A 476 -14.07 -33.17 2.47
CA ALA A 476 -13.65 -34.54 2.23
C ALA A 476 -14.78 -35.54 2.51
N PHE A 477 -14.92 -36.50 1.64
CA PHE A 477 -15.91 -37.56 1.77
C PHE A 477 -15.25 -38.90 2.14
N ASP A 478 -16.06 -39.76 2.76
CA ASP A 478 -15.70 -41.15 3.03
C ASP A 478 -16.27 -42.05 1.94
N ASN A 479 -15.44 -42.94 1.39
CA ASN A 479 -15.83 -44.00 0.43
C ASN A 479 -16.57 -43.52 -0.84
N VAL A 480 -16.31 -42.30 -1.31
CA VAL A 480 -16.85 -41.76 -2.56
C VAL A 480 -15.73 -41.70 -3.59
N GLN A 481 -15.99 -42.16 -4.80
CA GLN A 481 -15.07 -41.96 -5.90
C GLN A 481 -15.06 -40.51 -6.30
N ILE A 482 -13.91 -39.87 -6.16
CA ILE A 482 -13.73 -38.42 -6.42
C ILE A 482 -13.15 -38.27 -7.83
N HIS A 483 -13.78 -37.42 -8.63
CA HIS A 483 -13.27 -36.98 -9.91
C HIS A 483 -12.98 -35.47 -9.86
N ILE A 484 -11.70 -35.10 -9.99
CA ILE A 484 -11.27 -33.69 -10.12
C ILE A 484 -10.81 -33.52 -11.57
N PRO A 485 -11.52 -32.69 -12.37
CA PRO A 485 -11.11 -32.42 -13.74
C PRO A 485 -9.81 -31.63 -13.78
N GLY A 486 -9.05 -31.77 -14.87
CA GLY A 486 -7.95 -30.87 -15.15
C GLY A 486 -8.48 -29.47 -15.54
N GLU A 487 -7.70 -28.40 -15.26
CA GLU A 487 -8.06 -27.03 -15.63
C GLU A 487 -9.48 -26.62 -15.19
N TYR A 488 -9.81 -26.90 -13.93
CA TYR A 488 -11.13 -26.71 -13.37
C TYR A 488 -11.39 -25.28 -12.83
N MET A 489 -10.38 -24.40 -12.89
CA MET A 489 -10.48 -23.00 -12.45
C MET A 489 -10.62 -22.07 -13.64
N PHE A 490 -11.54 -21.12 -13.54
CA PHE A 490 -11.84 -20.12 -14.57
C PHE A 490 -11.80 -18.72 -13.98
N THR A 491 -11.48 -17.71 -14.79
CA THR A 491 -11.43 -16.32 -14.38
C THR A 491 -12.44 -15.49 -15.16
N PHE A 492 -13.41 -14.89 -14.49
CA PHE A 492 -14.35 -13.93 -15.06
C PHE A 492 -13.83 -12.49 -15.00
N SER A 493 -13.13 -12.17 -13.92
CA SER A 493 -12.49 -10.89 -13.69
C SER A 493 -11.33 -11.07 -12.69
N PRO A 494 -10.49 -10.04 -12.44
CA PRO A 494 -9.35 -10.16 -11.53
C PRO A 494 -9.68 -10.69 -10.13
N TYR A 495 -10.91 -10.52 -9.67
CA TYR A 495 -11.39 -10.97 -8.34
C TYR A 495 -12.65 -11.81 -8.39
N THR A 496 -13.03 -12.33 -9.54
CA THR A 496 -14.20 -13.23 -9.70
C THR A 496 -13.76 -14.50 -10.42
N TYR A 497 -13.80 -15.62 -9.72
CA TYR A 497 -13.36 -16.90 -10.24
C TYR A 497 -14.52 -17.88 -10.31
N GLY A 498 -14.41 -18.83 -11.24
CA GLY A 498 -15.28 -20.01 -11.32
C GLY A 498 -14.48 -21.27 -11.01
N ASN A 499 -15.11 -22.24 -10.36
CA ASN A 499 -14.49 -23.55 -10.18
C ASN A 499 -15.50 -24.67 -10.50
N ALA A 500 -15.01 -25.72 -11.11
CA ALA A 500 -15.76 -26.96 -11.39
C ALA A 500 -15.39 -28.11 -10.40
N ASP A 501 -14.64 -27.78 -9.35
CA ASP A 501 -14.19 -28.71 -8.31
C ASP A 501 -15.00 -28.50 -7.02
N ASN A 502 -15.63 -29.58 -6.53
CA ASN A 502 -16.51 -29.49 -5.37
C ASN A 502 -15.86 -30.00 -4.07
N VAL A 503 -14.85 -30.86 -4.14
CA VAL A 503 -14.36 -31.63 -3.01
C VAL A 503 -12.84 -31.77 -3.02
N SER A 504 -12.27 -32.18 -1.88
CA SER A 504 -10.86 -32.51 -1.75
C SER A 504 -10.56 -33.85 -2.46
N GLY A 505 -9.37 -33.94 -3.04
CA GLY A 505 -8.82 -35.22 -3.50
C GLY A 505 -8.38 -36.15 -2.37
N HIS A 506 -8.49 -35.69 -1.11
CA HIS A 506 -8.04 -36.43 0.06
C HIS A 506 -9.18 -37.20 0.73
N THR A 507 -8.87 -38.38 1.29
CA THR A 507 -9.82 -39.17 2.06
C THR A 507 -10.14 -38.50 3.39
N LEU A 508 -11.33 -38.71 3.92
CA LEU A 508 -11.75 -38.19 5.23
C LEU A 508 -10.80 -38.65 6.35
N ASP A 509 -10.31 -39.89 6.31
CA ASP A 509 -9.38 -40.42 7.33
C ASP A 509 -8.03 -39.67 7.31
N ARG A 510 -7.56 -39.22 6.14
CA ARG A 510 -6.38 -38.35 6.05
C ARG A 510 -6.67 -36.99 6.70
N VAL A 511 -7.80 -36.38 6.37
CA VAL A 511 -8.21 -35.08 6.95
C VAL A 511 -8.31 -35.17 8.48
N CYS A 512 -8.87 -36.27 9.02
CA CYS A 512 -8.89 -36.48 10.46
C CYS A 512 -7.51 -36.47 11.10
N ARG A 513 -6.53 -37.20 10.52
CA ARG A 513 -5.14 -37.16 11.02
C ARG A 513 -4.49 -35.79 10.94
N GLU A 514 -4.81 -35.00 9.92
CA GLU A 514 -4.31 -33.65 9.75
C GLU A 514 -4.95 -32.67 10.76
N VAL A 515 -6.25 -32.82 11.04
CA VAL A 515 -6.97 -32.08 12.10
C VAL A 515 -6.33 -32.33 13.47
N GLU A 516 -6.07 -33.60 13.84
CA GLU A 516 -5.39 -33.93 15.10
C GLU A 516 -4.05 -33.20 15.26
N GLN A 517 -3.25 -33.15 14.17
CA GLN A 517 -1.95 -32.47 14.18
C GLN A 517 -2.11 -30.96 14.34
N LEU A 518 -3.07 -30.36 13.61
CA LEU A 518 -3.33 -28.91 13.66
C LEU A 518 -3.83 -28.47 15.03
N VAL A 519 -4.82 -29.14 15.60
CA VAL A 519 -5.37 -28.81 16.91
C VAL A 519 -4.32 -28.96 18.01
N LYS A 520 -3.47 -29.99 17.93
CA LYS A 520 -2.38 -30.18 18.88
C LYS A 520 -1.32 -29.09 18.79
N ARG A 521 -0.94 -28.67 17.57
CA ARG A 521 0.11 -27.68 17.34
C ARG A 521 -0.39 -26.25 17.53
N TRP A 522 -1.67 -26.00 17.18
CA TRP A 522 -2.28 -24.66 17.15
C TRP A 522 -3.61 -24.64 17.93
N PRO A 523 -3.60 -24.87 19.25
CA PRO A 523 -4.83 -24.97 20.04
C PRO A 523 -5.58 -23.63 20.15
N ASP A 524 -4.93 -22.52 19.83
CA ASP A 524 -5.48 -21.16 19.82
C ASP A 524 -6.05 -20.76 18.45
N ARG A 525 -6.04 -21.65 17.46
CA ARG A 525 -6.61 -21.44 16.14
C ARG A 525 -7.84 -22.30 15.95
N LEU A 526 -8.91 -21.70 15.43
CA LEU A 526 -10.16 -22.43 15.16
C LEU A 526 -9.98 -23.37 13.96
N THR A 527 -9.59 -24.62 14.22
CA THR A 527 -9.45 -25.66 13.19
C THR A 527 -10.77 -26.38 13.00
N MET A 528 -11.40 -26.17 11.85
CA MET A 528 -12.63 -26.84 11.43
C MET A 528 -12.35 -27.72 10.20
N ALA A 529 -13.24 -28.66 9.92
CA ALA A 529 -13.19 -29.48 8.72
C ALA A 529 -14.56 -29.57 8.05
N SER A 530 -14.56 -29.61 6.71
CA SER A 530 -15.78 -29.76 5.93
C SER A 530 -15.96 -31.20 5.46
N THR A 531 -17.19 -31.70 5.52
CA THR A 531 -17.58 -33.01 5.03
C THR A 531 -18.97 -33.01 4.39
N GLY A 532 -19.37 -34.10 3.84
CA GLY A 532 -20.69 -34.33 3.28
C GLY A 532 -21.04 -35.83 3.31
N GLY A 533 -22.08 -36.22 2.62
CA GLY A 533 -22.50 -37.60 2.52
C GLY A 533 -23.46 -37.81 1.36
N PRO A 534 -23.81 -39.06 1.05
CA PRO A 534 -24.65 -39.37 -0.08
C PRO A 534 -26.13 -38.99 0.15
N VAL A 535 -26.85 -38.86 -0.95
CA VAL A 535 -28.31 -38.64 -1.03
C VAL A 535 -28.85 -39.61 -2.09
N THR A 536 -28.87 -40.88 -1.75
CA THR A 536 -29.26 -41.95 -2.68
C THR A 536 -30.77 -42.25 -2.67
N GLY A 537 -31.50 -41.67 -1.71
CA GLY A 537 -32.88 -41.98 -1.43
C GLY A 537 -33.08 -43.17 -0.46
N ASN A 538 -31.99 -43.82 -0.02
CA ASN A 538 -32.03 -44.80 1.08
C ASN A 538 -31.68 -44.09 2.40
N ASP A 539 -32.68 -43.50 3.04
CA ASP A 539 -32.52 -42.66 4.24
C ASP A 539 -31.68 -43.30 5.35
N ASN A 540 -31.78 -44.61 5.56
CA ASN A 540 -31.01 -45.29 6.61
C ASN A 540 -29.54 -45.44 6.27
N ALA A 541 -29.23 -45.77 5.02
CA ALA A 541 -27.85 -45.86 4.54
C ALA A 541 -27.20 -44.47 4.49
N ASP A 542 -27.90 -43.50 3.93
CA ASP A 542 -27.43 -42.10 3.84
C ASP A 542 -27.16 -41.54 5.23
N ALA A 543 -28.13 -41.65 6.17
CA ALA A 543 -27.95 -41.17 7.54
C ALA A 543 -26.73 -41.78 8.24
N ALA A 544 -26.49 -43.07 8.03
CA ALA A 544 -25.36 -43.79 8.63
C ALA A 544 -24.00 -43.16 8.20
N VAL A 545 -23.86 -42.76 6.93
CA VAL A 545 -22.64 -42.10 6.42
C VAL A 545 -22.48 -40.72 7.00
N TRP A 546 -23.52 -39.87 6.95
CA TRP A 546 -23.48 -38.51 7.54
C TRP A 546 -23.11 -38.54 9.02
N GLN A 547 -23.68 -39.48 9.77
CA GLN A 547 -23.41 -39.68 11.20
C GLN A 547 -22.02 -40.26 11.47
N SER A 548 -21.51 -41.14 10.64
CA SER A 548 -20.16 -41.72 10.72
C SER A 548 -19.10 -40.60 10.53
N ASN A 549 -19.27 -39.78 9.50
CA ASN A 549 -18.34 -38.67 9.19
C ASN A 549 -18.30 -37.64 10.35
N THR A 550 -19.46 -37.35 10.95
CA THR A 550 -19.54 -36.50 12.14
C THR A 550 -18.69 -37.05 13.28
N LYS A 551 -18.88 -38.33 13.62
CA LYS A 551 -18.16 -39.02 14.71
C LYS A 551 -16.65 -39.07 14.46
N LYS A 552 -16.23 -39.35 13.22
CA LYS A 552 -14.79 -39.38 12.82
C LYS A 552 -14.12 -38.02 13.06
N LEU A 553 -14.74 -36.93 12.61
CA LEU A 553 -14.16 -35.58 12.74
C LEU A 553 -14.16 -35.11 14.21
N GLU A 554 -15.19 -35.41 14.98
CA GLU A 554 -15.22 -35.14 16.41
C GLU A 554 -14.15 -35.93 17.18
N ALA A 555 -13.94 -37.20 16.85
CA ALA A 555 -12.88 -38.03 17.43
C ALA A 555 -11.48 -37.49 17.11
N ALA A 556 -11.29 -36.89 15.93
CA ALA A 556 -10.06 -36.20 15.53
C ALA A 556 -9.86 -34.86 16.25
N GLY A 557 -10.81 -34.40 17.04
CA GLY A 557 -10.73 -33.16 17.79
C GLY A 557 -11.07 -31.90 16.98
N ALA A 558 -11.80 -32.02 15.85
CA ALA A 558 -12.26 -30.86 15.09
C ALA A 558 -13.03 -29.90 15.99
N MET A 559 -12.62 -28.61 15.95
CA MET A 559 -13.21 -27.56 16.78
C MET A 559 -14.54 -27.03 16.21
N GLY A 560 -14.96 -27.53 15.09
CA GLY A 560 -16.23 -27.36 14.41
C GLY A 560 -16.27 -28.18 13.13
N ILE A 561 -17.47 -28.52 12.67
CA ILE A 561 -17.67 -29.30 11.44
C ILE A 561 -18.59 -28.52 10.52
N GLU A 562 -18.16 -28.30 9.27
CA GLU A 562 -19.00 -27.76 8.20
C GLU A 562 -19.54 -28.87 7.32
N TYR A 563 -20.83 -28.86 7.05
CA TYR A 563 -21.50 -29.83 6.20
C TYR A 563 -21.85 -29.21 4.85
N SER A 564 -21.30 -29.74 3.76
CA SER A 564 -21.54 -29.24 2.40
C SER A 564 -22.90 -29.69 1.90
N LEU A 565 -23.91 -28.83 2.01
CA LEU A 565 -25.25 -29.03 1.46
C LEU A 565 -25.48 -28.24 0.17
N SER A 566 -24.49 -27.53 -0.29
CA SER A 566 -24.57 -26.54 -1.36
C SER A 566 -23.79 -26.91 -2.63
N CYS A 567 -23.14 -28.06 -2.62
CA CYS A 567 -22.50 -28.61 -3.82
C CYS A 567 -23.47 -29.51 -4.56
N PRO A 568 -23.45 -29.53 -5.91
CA PRO A 568 -24.18 -30.51 -6.69
C PRO A 568 -23.71 -31.93 -6.30
N GLN A 569 -24.62 -32.72 -5.80
CA GLN A 569 -24.36 -34.15 -5.51
C GLN A 569 -24.45 -34.90 -6.84
N GLY A 570 -23.33 -35.37 -7.40
CA GLY A 570 -23.29 -36.09 -8.65
C GLY A 570 -22.84 -37.54 -8.43
N GLY A 571 -23.41 -38.48 -9.18
CA GLY A 571 -22.97 -39.88 -9.24
C GLY A 571 -23.97 -40.94 -8.74
N ASP A 572 -25.11 -40.53 -8.21
CA ASP A 572 -26.16 -41.43 -7.66
C ASP A 572 -27.49 -41.37 -8.41
N GLY A 573 -27.52 -40.75 -9.60
CA GLY A 573 -28.75 -40.56 -10.38
C GLY A 573 -29.58 -39.33 -10.03
N THR A 574 -29.15 -38.52 -9.06
CA THR A 574 -29.70 -37.18 -8.79
C THR A 574 -28.90 -36.15 -9.59
N GLU A 575 -29.25 -35.99 -10.87
CA GLU A 575 -28.57 -35.06 -11.77
C GLU A 575 -28.46 -33.64 -11.15
N GLY A 576 -27.29 -33.34 -10.54
CA GLY A 576 -26.88 -31.99 -10.18
C GLY A 576 -27.75 -31.25 -9.16
N ALA A 577 -28.63 -31.93 -8.43
CA ALA A 577 -29.49 -31.32 -7.44
C ALA A 577 -28.68 -30.83 -6.22
N ILE A 578 -28.77 -29.52 -5.91
CA ILE A 578 -28.19 -28.97 -4.71
C ILE A 578 -29.13 -29.20 -3.53
N VAL A 579 -28.67 -29.95 -2.52
CA VAL A 579 -29.46 -30.30 -1.32
C VAL A 579 -30.13 -29.09 -0.69
N SER A 580 -29.38 -28.01 -0.50
CA SER A 580 -29.86 -26.80 0.19
C SER A 580 -30.84 -25.95 -0.62
N GLN A 581 -31.24 -26.39 -1.83
CA GLN A 581 -32.37 -25.81 -2.57
C GLN A 581 -33.72 -26.43 -2.14
N ASN A 582 -33.71 -27.58 -1.47
CA ASN A 582 -34.90 -28.29 -0.99
C ASN A 582 -34.97 -28.26 0.55
N ALA A 583 -35.89 -27.47 1.10
CA ALA A 583 -36.02 -27.28 2.55
C ALA A 583 -36.32 -28.59 3.31
N ALA A 584 -37.10 -29.49 2.75
CA ALA A 584 -37.44 -30.75 3.40
C ALA A 584 -36.23 -31.70 3.47
N LEU A 585 -35.51 -31.83 2.36
CA LEU A 585 -34.30 -32.64 2.30
C LEU A 585 -33.18 -32.08 3.20
N THR A 586 -32.98 -30.77 3.16
CA THR A 586 -32.06 -30.06 4.04
C THR A 586 -32.37 -30.37 5.52
N SER A 587 -33.61 -30.18 5.93
CA SER A 587 -34.05 -30.42 7.31
C SER A 587 -33.88 -31.88 7.72
N LYS A 588 -34.11 -32.84 6.80
CA LYS A 588 -33.93 -34.27 7.03
C LYS A 588 -32.47 -34.62 7.31
N ILE A 589 -31.54 -34.12 6.51
CA ILE A 589 -30.12 -34.37 6.70
C ILE A 589 -29.62 -33.70 7.99
N ILE A 590 -30.00 -32.47 8.24
CA ILE A 590 -29.65 -31.75 9.48
C ILE A 590 -30.13 -32.56 10.70
N LYS A 591 -31.33 -33.08 10.66
CA LYS A 591 -31.84 -33.93 11.75
C LYS A 591 -30.95 -35.16 11.98
N TRP A 592 -30.54 -35.90 10.94
CA TRP A 592 -29.63 -37.05 11.08
C TRP A 592 -28.31 -36.67 11.75
N ILE A 593 -27.75 -35.53 11.42
CA ILE A 593 -26.51 -35.03 12.00
C ILE A 593 -26.71 -34.62 13.45
N MET A 594 -27.81 -33.93 13.75
CA MET A 594 -28.12 -33.46 15.09
C MET A 594 -28.50 -34.57 16.08
N GLU A 595 -28.89 -35.73 15.60
CA GLU A 595 -29.16 -36.92 16.44
C GLU A 595 -27.89 -37.50 17.07
N VAL A 596 -26.74 -37.28 16.45
CA VAL A 596 -25.42 -37.74 16.90
C VAL A 596 -24.51 -36.54 17.25
N GLY A 597 -23.30 -36.81 17.66
CA GLY A 597 -22.23 -35.83 17.85
C GLY A 597 -22.29 -35.09 19.19
N PHE A 598 -21.13 -34.48 19.51
CA PHE A 598 -20.94 -33.79 20.81
C PHE A 598 -21.71 -32.46 20.86
N PRO A 599 -22.27 -32.09 22.00
CA PRO A 599 -22.98 -30.81 22.15
C PRO A 599 -22.11 -29.60 21.88
N ASP A 600 -20.86 -29.64 22.33
CA ASP A 600 -19.93 -28.51 22.27
C ASP A 600 -19.22 -28.32 20.96
N THR A 601 -19.21 -29.32 20.05
CA THR A 601 -18.65 -29.17 18.73
C THR A 601 -19.66 -28.49 17.80
N PRO A 602 -19.40 -27.22 17.37
CA PRO A 602 -20.30 -26.50 16.47
C PRO A 602 -20.49 -27.21 15.13
N LYS A 603 -21.72 -27.25 14.67
CA LYS A 603 -22.13 -27.84 13.38
C LYS A 603 -22.62 -26.73 12.46
N LEU A 604 -21.93 -26.49 11.35
CA LEU A 604 -22.29 -25.50 10.37
C LEU A 604 -22.83 -26.15 9.12
N PHE A 605 -24.01 -25.73 8.68
CA PHE A 605 -24.63 -26.23 7.45
C PHE A 605 -24.42 -25.22 6.34
N LYS A 606 -23.60 -25.60 5.34
CA LYS A 606 -23.24 -24.67 4.26
C LYS A 606 -24.29 -24.68 3.16
N LEU A 607 -24.88 -23.50 2.90
CA LEU A 607 -26.03 -23.31 2.02
C LEU A 607 -25.67 -22.57 0.74
N THR A 608 -26.50 -22.71 -0.30
CA THR A 608 -26.42 -21.94 -1.53
C THR A 608 -27.30 -20.68 -1.48
N ALA A 609 -26.87 -19.61 -2.15
CA ALA A 609 -27.71 -18.46 -2.44
C ALA A 609 -28.56 -18.64 -3.70
N SER A 610 -28.37 -19.73 -4.45
CA SER A 610 -29.11 -20.02 -5.68
C SER A 610 -30.49 -20.62 -5.38
N VAL A 611 -31.32 -19.82 -4.76
CA VAL A 611 -32.70 -20.14 -4.37
C VAL A 611 -33.63 -18.96 -4.63
N THR A 612 -34.90 -19.22 -4.84
CA THR A 612 -35.90 -18.14 -5.03
C THR A 612 -36.04 -17.27 -3.78
N SER A 613 -35.97 -17.88 -2.59
CA SER A 613 -35.93 -17.22 -1.28
C SER A 613 -35.22 -18.11 -0.27
N ILE A 614 -34.31 -17.54 0.48
CA ILE A 614 -33.56 -18.25 1.53
C ILE A 614 -34.41 -18.43 2.80
N VAL A 615 -35.39 -17.58 3.04
CA VAL A 615 -36.19 -17.51 4.27
C VAL A 615 -36.93 -18.83 4.58
N PRO A 616 -37.63 -19.49 3.64
CA PRO A 616 -38.27 -20.79 3.92
C PRO A 616 -37.29 -21.86 4.34
N ILE A 617 -36.07 -21.85 3.76
CA ILE A 617 -35.03 -22.84 4.11
C ILE A 617 -34.51 -22.57 5.50
N MET A 618 -34.21 -21.31 5.83
CA MET A 618 -33.78 -20.91 7.18
C MET A 618 -34.81 -21.29 8.25
N ARG A 619 -36.10 -21.05 8.00
CA ARG A 619 -37.19 -21.44 8.90
C ARG A 619 -37.28 -22.95 9.11
N ALA A 620 -37.14 -23.71 8.04
CA ALA A 620 -37.15 -25.17 8.13
C ALA A 620 -35.95 -25.71 8.93
N ILE A 621 -34.75 -25.10 8.74
CA ILE A 621 -33.56 -25.39 9.53
C ILE A 621 -33.81 -25.04 11.01
N ARG A 622 -34.33 -23.85 11.32
CA ARG A 622 -34.66 -23.39 12.64
C ARG A 622 -35.55 -24.40 13.38
N GLN A 623 -36.61 -24.89 12.74
CA GLN A 623 -37.51 -25.86 13.34
C GLN A 623 -36.83 -27.17 13.72
N VAL A 624 -35.75 -27.57 13.04
CA VAL A 624 -34.94 -28.72 13.44
C VAL A 624 -34.02 -28.35 14.61
N LEU A 625 -33.29 -27.25 14.53
CA LEU A 625 -32.33 -26.84 15.56
C LEU A 625 -32.97 -26.56 16.92
N ASP A 626 -34.18 -26.01 16.92
CA ASP A 626 -34.97 -25.77 18.14
C ASP A 626 -35.28 -27.03 18.95
N LYS A 627 -35.18 -28.21 18.31
CA LYS A 627 -35.33 -29.52 19.02
C LYS A 627 -34.04 -29.97 19.72
N TYR A 628 -32.91 -29.29 19.46
CA TYR A 628 -31.58 -29.60 19.99
C TYR A 628 -30.92 -28.39 20.66
N PRO A 629 -31.58 -27.68 21.59
CA PRO A 629 -31.08 -26.38 22.10
C PRO A 629 -29.78 -26.51 22.89
N HIS A 630 -29.38 -27.74 23.24
CA HIS A 630 -28.15 -28.03 23.96
C HIS A 630 -26.95 -28.23 23.02
N LYS A 631 -27.16 -28.25 21.69
CA LYS A 631 -26.09 -28.43 20.69
C LYS A 631 -25.80 -27.14 19.96
N LYS A 632 -24.51 -26.83 19.81
CA LYS A 632 -24.05 -25.68 19.06
C LYS A 632 -24.22 -25.93 17.56
N ALA A 633 -25.04 -25.14 16.88
CA ALA A 633 -25.29 -25.28 15.46
C ALA A 633 -25.63 -23.94 14.78
N GLY A 634 -25.26 -23.81 13.53
CA GLY A 634 -25.50 -22.66 12.72
C GLY A 634 -25.39 -22.95 11.22
N VAL A 635 -25.25 -21.93 10.39
CA VAL A 635 -25.10 -22.08 8.95
C VAL A 635 -23.87 -21.35 8.42
N THR A 636 -23.30 -21.85 7.34
CA THR A 636 -22.38 -21.08 6.50
C THR A 636 -23.13 -20.58 5.27
N LEU A 637 -23.11 -19.25 4.99
CA LEU A 637 -23.89 -18.63 3.94
C LEU A 637 -23.12 -17.48 3.28
N ALA A 638 -22.91 -17.50 1.95
CA ALA A 638 -23.30 -18.50 1.01
C ALA A 638 -22.09 -19.22 0.37
N ASN A 639 -22.34 -20.37 -0.23
CA ASN A 639 -21.35 -21.01 -1.12
C ASN A 639 -21.24 -20.26 -2.45
N THR A 640 -20.37 -20.74 -3.36
CA THR A 640 -20.28 -20.26 -4.74
C THR A 640 -21.65 -20.29 -5.43
N PHE A 641 -21.85 -19.37 -6.39
CA PHE A 641 -23.10 -19.26 -7.12
C PHE A 641 -22.99 -20.03 -8.45
N PRO A 642 -23.88 -20.98 -8.74
CA PRO A 642 -23.85 -21.75 -9.99
C PRO A 642 -23.96 -20.86 -11.22
N THR A 643 -23.03 -21.01 -12.14
CA THR A 643 -22.95 -20.27 -13.42
C THR A 643 -22.47 -21.18 -14.54
N LEU A 644 -22.47 -20.67 -15.77
CA LEU A 644 -21.92 -21.34 -16.93
C LEU A 644 -20.74 -20.56 -17.48
N VAL A 645 -19.69 -21.24 -17.83
CA VAL A 645 -18.54 -20.69 -18.57
C VAL A 645 -18.36 -21.49 -19.87
N PHE A 646 -17.96 -20.78 -20.93
CA PHE A 646 -17.57 -21.41 -22.17
C PHE A 646 -16.05 -21.51 -22.27
N ARG A 647 -15.55 -22.63 -22.76
CA ARG A 647 -14.12 -22.87 -23.05
C ARG A 647 -13.96 -23.50 -24.43
N PRO A 648 -12.76 -23.43 -25.04
CA PRO A 648 -12.50 -24.12 -26.28
C PRO A 648 -12.91 -25.59 -26.19
N ALA A 649 -13.68 -26.06 -27.17
CA ALA A 649 -14.18 -27.43 -27.17
C ALA A 649 -13.03 -28.44 -27.37
N THR A 650 -13.10 -29.53 -26.63
CA THR A 650 -12.28 -30.73 -26.85
C THR A 650 -13.06 -31.71 -27.71
N GLY A 651 -12.60 -31.99 -28.95
CA GLY A 651 -13.24 -32.91 -29.91
C GLY A 651 -14.08 -32.24 -31.00
N ASP A 652 -15.09 -32.93 -31.52
CA ASP A 652 -15.86 -32.54 -32.72
C ASP A 652 -17.01 -31.53 -32.49
N HIS A 653 -16.95 -30.77 -31.42
CA HIS A 653 -17.97 -29.75 -31.16
C HIS A 653 -17.85 -28.58 -32.16
N ARG A 654 -18.99 -28.13 -32.69
CA ARG A 654 -19.05 -26.95 -33.61
C ARG A 654 -18.98 -25.60 -32.90
N TRP A 655 -19.13 -25.62 -31.59
CA TRP A 655 -19.09 -24.44 -30.71
C TRP A 655 -18.23 -24.77 -29.47
N GLU A 656 -17.92 -23.75 -28.67
CA GLU A 656 -17.28 -23.89 -27.37
C GLU A 656 -18.12 -24.81 -26.45
N GLU A 657 -17.48 -25.55 -25.56
CA GLU A 657 -18.19 -26.34 -24.57
C GLU A 657 -18.58 -25.50 -23.35
N GLY A 658 -19.82 -25.64 -22.90
CA GLY A 658 -20.33 -25.01 -21.70
C GLY A 658 -20.02 -25.85 -20.46
N VAL A 659 -19.34 -25.28 -19.48
CA VAL A 659 -19.01 -25.93 -18.21
C VAL A 659 -19.75 -25.23 -17.08
N ILE A 660 -20.48 -26.01 -16.26
CA ILE A 660 -21.10 -25.50 -15.04
C ILE A 660 -20.02 -25.31 -13.98
N VAL A 661 -19.97 -24.09 -13.42
CA VAL A 661 -18.98 -23.71 -12.39
C VAL A 661 -19.66 -22.99 -11.24
N GLY A 662 -19.05 -23.10 -10.07
CA GLY A 662 -19.40 -22.26 -8.93
C GLY A 662 -18.65 -20.93 -8.99
N MET A 663 -19.32 -19.83 -9.25
CA MET A 663 -18.73 -18.47 -9.24
C MET A 663 -18.46 -18.01 -7.81
N SER A 664 -17.27 -17.49 -7.57
CA SER A 664 -16.79 -16.96 -6.27
C SER A 664 -16.14 -15.59 -6.41
N GLY A 665 -15.90 -14.92 -5.29
CA GLY A 665 -15.26 -13.61 -5.23
C GLY A 665 -16.22 -12.46 -5.46
N ASP A 666 -15.70 -11.35 -5.97
CA ASP A 666 -16.38 -10.05 -5.99
C ASP A 666 -17.73 -10.07 -6.71
N GLY A 667 -17.84 -10.85 -7.80
CA GLY A 667 -19.08 -11.00 -8.55
C GLY A 667 -20.27 -11.61 -7.77
N VAL A 668 -20.00 -12.33 -6.68
CA VAL A 668 -21.02 -12.95 -5.83
C VAL A 668 -21.39 -12.07 -4.64
N THR A 669 -20.54 -11.13 -4.27
CA THR A 669 -20.71 -10.28 -3.07
C THR A 669 -22.10 -9.61 -2.98
N PRO A 670 -22.64 -8.96 -4.05
CA PRO A 670 -23.99 -8.34 -3.97
C PRO A 670 -25.11 -9.36 -3.72
N ILE A 671 -24.97 -10.56 -4.28
CA ILE A 671 -25.96 -11.66 -4.07
C ILE A 671 -25.91 -12.09 -2.61
N SER A 672 -24.71 -12.27 -2.06
CA SER A 672 -24.51 -12.65 -0.66
C SER A 672 -25.03 -11.58 0.31
N TYR A 673 -24.86 -10.28 0.01
CA TYR A 673 -25.43 -9.22 0.83
C TYR A 673 -26.93 -9.35 0.99
N LEU A 674 -27.66 -9.48 -0.14
CA LEU A 674 -29.11 -9.63 -0.10
C LEU A 674 -29.53 -10.92 0.63
N THR A 675 -28.85 -12.02 0.36
CA THR A 675 -29.12 -13.31 0.99
C THR A 675 -28.93 -13.23 2.52
N LEU A 676 -27.84 -12.61 2.99
CA LEU A 676 -27.56 -12.43 4.42
C LEU A 676 -28.57 -11.49 5.08
N ALA A 677 -28.90 -10.38 4.43
CA ALA A 677 -29.90 -9.45 4.95
C ALA A 677 -31.26 -10.10 5.20
N GLN A 678 -31.62 -11.11 4.36
CA GLN A 678 -32.85 -11.89 4.50
C GLN A 678 -32.72 -13.04 5.51
N ALA A 679 -31.52 -13.65 5.64
CA ALA A 679 -31.31 -14.84 6.46
C ALA A 679 -31.09 -14.53 7.95
N VAL A 680 -30.34 -13.47 8.27
CA VAL A 680 -29.98 -13.11 9.64
C VAL A 680 -31.19 -12.89 10.56
N PRO A 681 -32.28 -12.24 10.12
CA PRO A 681 -33.48 -12.07 10.94
C PRO A 681 -34.13 -13.38 11.41
N GLU A 682 -33.86 -14.49 10.74
CA GLU A 682 -34.39 -15.81 11.15
C GLU A 682 -33.68 -16.35 12.41
N GLY A 683 -32.64 -15.68 12.95
CA GLY A 683 -32.06 -15.90 14.28
C GLY A 683 -31.19 -17.15 14.42
N ILE A 684 -30.68 -17.70 13.33
CA ILE A 684 -29.66 -18.77 13.32
C ILE A 684 -28.27 -18.10 13.25
N GLU A 685 -27.30 -18.60 13.99
CA GLU A 685 -25.93 -18.11 13.91
C GLU A 685 -25.31 -18.39 12.53
N ILE A 686 -24.70 -17.36 11.93
CA ILE A 686 -24.18 -17.45 10.56
C ILE A 686 -22.69 -17.17 10.53
N SER A 687 -21.92 -18.06 9.88
CA SER A 687 -20.60 -17.77 9.35
C SER A 687 -20.75 -17.30 7.89
N GLY A 688 -20.38 -16.05 7.61
CA GLY A 688 -20.53 -15.45 6.29
C GLY A 688 -19.49 -16.00 5.30
N ASN A 689 -19.93 -16.33 4.08
CA ASN A 689 -19.10 -16.80 2.99
C ASN A 689 -19.69 -16.31 1.64
N GLY A 690 -18.95 -16.49 0.54
CA GLY A 690 -19.42 -16.17 -0.80
C GLY A 690 -19.25 -14.67 -1.13
N GLY A 691 -18.03 -14.30 -1.46
CA GLY A 691 -17.80 -13.01 -2.09
C GLY A 691 -16.71 -12.12 -1.54
N PRO A 692 -16.52 -11.93 -0.22
CA PRO A 692 -15.65 -10.85 0.24
C PRO A 692 -14.19 -11.02 -0.24
N VAL A 693 -13.68 -9.97 -0.88
CA VAL A 693 -12.30 -9.90 -1.41
C VAL A 693 -11.48 -8.78 -0.78
N ASN A 694 -12.06 -8.07 0.16
CA ASN A 694 -11.41 -6.99 0.92
C ASN A 694 -12.07 -6.84 2.29
N TYR A 695 -11.43 -6.06 3.17
CA TYR A 695 -11.91 -5.85 4.53
C TYR A 695 -13.26 -5.14 4.59
N LYS A 696 -13.55 -4.21 3.65
CA LYS A 696 -14.82 -3.47 3.67
C LYS A 696 -16.01 -4.38 3.39
N ALA A 697 -15.90 -5.27 2.38
CA ALA A 697 -16.92 -6.26 2.10
C ALA A 697 -17.14 -7.21 3.29
N ALA A 698 -16.05 -7.60 3.98
CA ALA A 698 -16.14 -8.41 5.18
C ALA A 698 -16.83 -7.67 6.35
N MET A 699 -16.52 -6.39 6.54
CA MET A 699 -17.21 -5.55 7.55
C MET A 699 -18.70 -5.39 7.24
N ASP A 700 -19.07 -5.30 5.97
CA ASP A 700 -20.50 -5.24 5.60
C ASP A 700 -21.22 -6.55 5.95
N PHE A 701 -20.57 -7.71 5.78
CA PHE A 701 -21.10 -8.99 6.24
C PHE A 701 -21.32 -8.98 7.76
N LEU A 702 -20.29 -8.54 8.54
CA LEU A 702 -20.41 -8.43 9.99
C LEU A 702 -21.52 -7.44 10.41
N ALA A 703 -21.62 -6.30 9.73
CA ALA A 703 -22.66 -5.32 9.99
C ALA A 703 -24.08 -5.86 9.73
N LEU A 704 -24.23 -6.76 8.75
CA LEU A 704 -25.48 -7.48 8.50
C LEU A 704 -25.79 -8.52 9.60
N GLY A 705 -24.82 -8.93 10.44
CA GLY A 705 -25.04 -9.77 11.60
C GLY A 705 -24.39 -11.16 11.58
N VAL A 706 -23.53 -11.47 10.60
CA VAL A 706 -22.73 -12.70 10.65
C VAL A 706 -21.69 -12.61 11.75
N LYS A 707 -21.30 -13.75 12.32
CA LYS A 707 -20.35 -13.83 13.44
C LYS A 707 -18.90 -13.92 12.99
N THR A 708 -18.66 -14.58 11.88
CA THR A 708 -17.34 -14.76 11.25
C THR A 708 -17.48 -14.62 9.76
N VAL A 709 -16.37 -14.34 9.08
CA VAL A 709 -16.31 -14.22 7.61
C VAL A 709 -15.23 -15.16 7.08
N GLN A 710 -15.61 -16.01 6.14
CA GLN A 710 -14.74 -16.98 5.49
C GLN A 710 -14.27 -16.46 4.13
N PHE A 711 -12.96 -16.55 3.86
CA PHE A 711 -12.30 -16.08 2.64
C PHE A 711 -11.75 -17.23 1.80
N CYS A 712 -11.83 -17.09 0.49
CA CYS A 712 -11.22 -18.01 -0.48
C CYS A 712 -10.53 -17.23 -1.61
N THR A 713 -11.29 -16.59 -2.51
CA THR A 713 -10.80 -16.03 -3.79
C THR A 713 -9.65 -15.04 -3.61
N VAL A 714 -9.74 -14.14 -2.63
CA VAL A 714 -8.67 -13.16 -2.36
C VAL A 714 -7.39 -13.85 -1.89
N VAL A 715 -7.52 -14.95 -1.15
CA VAL A 715 -6.36 -15.73 -0.67
C VAL A 715 -5.69 -16.47 -1.83
N MET A 716 -6.47 -17.01 -2.77
CA MET A 716 -5.92 -17.61 -4.01
C MET A 716 -5.21 -16.57 -4.87
N LYS A 717 -5.74 -15.34 -4.94
CA LYS A 717 -5.16 -14.24 -5.73
C LYS A 717 -3.90 -13.64 -5.09
N GLN A 718 -3.89 -13.44 -3.77
CA GLN A 718 -2.91 -12.60 -3.08
C GLN A 718 -2.12 -13.33 -1.98
N GLY A 719 -2.34 -14.64 -1.84
CA GLY A 719 -1.70 -15.45 -0.80
C GLY A 719 -2.29 -15.24 0.60
N VAL A 720 -1.84 -16.08 1.54
CA VAL A 720 -2.34 -16.08 2.92
C VAL A 720 -1.94 -14.82 3.71
N GLY A 721 -0.90 -14.10 3.29
CA GLY A 721 -0.45 -12.85 3.92
C GLY A 721 -1.44 -11.70 3.84
N ILE A 722 -2.47 -11.79 2.99
CA ILE A 722 -3.53 -10.79 2.88
C ILE A 722 -4.28 -10.54 4.21
N ILE A 723 -4.20 -11.46 5.17
CA ILE A 723 -4.83 -11.32 6.48
C ILE A 723 -4.40 -10.02 7.18
N HIS A 724 -3.15 -9.60 7.03
CA HIS A 724 -2.65 -8.36 7.63
C HIS A 724 -3.38 -7.13 7.10
N GLU A 725 -3.67 -7.09 5.80
CA GLU A 725 -4.46 -6.04 5.17
C GLU A 725 -5.92 -6.07 5.63
N LEU A 726 -6.52 -7.26 5.68
CA LEU A 726 -7.90 -7.44 6.12
C LEU A 726 -8.09 -6.98 7.57
N GLU A 727 -7.22 -7.38 8.47
CA GLU A 727 -7.28 -7.01 9.89
C GLU A 727 -6.98 -5.52 10.10
N SER A 728 -5.90 -4.99 9.50
CA SER A 728 -5.52 -3.59 9.65
C SER A 728 -6.58 -2.64 9.07
N GLY A 729 -7.07 -2.92 7.86
CA GLY A 729 -8.13 -2.11 7.24
C GLY A 729 -9.40 -2.07 8.07
N THR A 730 -9.83 -3.21 8.59
CA THR A 730 -10.98 -3.29 9.51
C THR A 730 -10.77 -2.45 10.75
N SER A 731 -9.64 -2.64 11.43
CA SER A 731 -9.33 -1.96 12.68
C SER A 731 -9.30 -0.43 12.53
N TYR A 732 -8.67 0.07 11.47
CA TYR A 732 -8.63 1.51 11.19
C TYR A 732 -9.98 2.08 10.78
N LEU A 733 -10.79 1.34 10.02
CA LEU A 733 -12.14 1.81 9.66
C LEU A 733 -13.09 1.79 10.87
N LEU A 734 -12.95 0.84 11.79
CA LEU A 734 -13.66 0.86 13.08
C LEU A 734 -13.30 2.11 13.87
N GLN A 735 -12.02 2.42 14.02
CA GLN A 735 -11.54 3.63 14.70
C GLN A 735 -12.09 4.91 14.04
N GLU A 736 -12.07 5.00 12.71
CA GLU A 736 -12.60 6.16 11.96
C GLU A 736 -14.09 6.38 12.25
N ARG A 737 -14.85 5.29 12.41
CA ARG A 737 -16.30 5.33 12.66
C ARG A 737 -16.66 5.39 14.16
N GLY A 738 -15.69 5.43 15.06
CA GLY A 738 -15.90 5.46 16.50
C GLY A 738 -16.48 4.15 17.06
N ILE A 739 -16.27 3.01 16.37
CA ILE A 739 -16.69 1.67 16.79
C ILE A 739 -15.52 1.04 17.54
N ASN A 740 -15.75 0.64 18.80
CA ASN A 740 -14.68 0.28 19.71
C ASN A 740 -14.35 -1.22 19.75
N SER A 741 -15.15 -2.05 19.08
CA SER A 741 -14.93 -3.50 19.03
C SER A 741 -15.65 -4.15 17.84
N ILE A 742 -15.19 -5.33 17.45
CA ILE A 742 -15.88 -6.17 16.44
C ILE A 742 -17.29 -6.55 16.91
N ARG A 743 -17.49 -6.76 18.22
CA ARG A 743 -18.80 -7.13 18.77
C ARG A 743 -19.83 -6.01 18.59
N GLU A 744 -19.38 -4.76 18.65
CA GLU A 744 -20.24 -3.59 18.40
C GLU A 744 -20.61 -3.47 16.90
N LEU A 745 -19.71 -3.88 16.00
CA LEU A 745 -19.97 -3.90 14.56
C LEU A 745 -20.99 -4.98 14.17
N ILE A 746 -20.91 -6.17 14.78
CA ILE A 746 -21.76 -7.30 14.42
C ILE A 746 -23.23 -6.97 14.60
N GLY A 747 -23.96 -6.91 13.49
CA GLY A 747 -25.40 -6.61 13.48
C GLY A 747 -25.74 -5.12 13.59
N ILE A 748 -24.79 -4.21 13.46
CA ILE A 748 -25.04 -2.75 13.57
C ILE A 748 -26.06 -2.25 12.53
N ALA A 749 -26.19 -2.94 11.38
CA ALA A 749 -27.17 -2.61 10.36
C ALA A 749 -28.57 -3.12 10.67
N GLN A 750 -28.76 -3.94 11.72
CA GLN A 750 -30.07 -4.44 12.13
C GLN A 750 -30.81 -3.36 12.96
N PRO A 751 -32.15 -3.34 13.00
CA PRO A 751 -33.07 -4.27 12.35
C PRO A 751 -33.41 -3.95 10.89
N ASN A 752 -32.97 -2.81 10.35
CA ASN A 752 -33.34 -2.34 9.01
C ASN A 752 -32.13 -2.39 8.03
N PRO A 753 -31.66 -3.57 7.62
CA PRO A 753 -30.50 -3.69 6.74
C PRO A 753 -30.78 -3.27 5.29
N ILE A 754 -32.05 -3.13 4.91
CA ILE A 754 -32.49 -2.78 3.57
C ILE A 754 -33.36 -1.52 3.66
N THR A 755 -32.98 -0.47 2.92
CA THR A 755 -33.83 0.71 2.75
C THR A 755 -34.90 0.43 1.70
N ASP A 756 -36.16 0.70 2.01
CA ASP A 756 -37.23 0.56 1.04
C ASP A 756 -37.03 1.52 -0.13
N PHE A 757 -37.41 1.10 -1.33
CA PHE A 757 -37.33 1.92 -2.54
C PHE A 757 -38.07 3.26 -2.38
N MET A 758 -39.19 3.27 -1.70
CA MET A 758 -39.98 4.47 -1.46
C MET A 758 -39.32 5.45 -0.47
N GLU A 759 -38.38 5.00 0.33
CA GLU A 759 -37.60 5.83 1.27
C GLU A 759 -36.38 6.49 0.59
N LEU A 760 -36.01 6.06 -0.61
CA LEU A 760 -34.92 6.68 -1.36
C LEU A 760 -35.28 8.12 -1.72
N THR A 761 -34.32 9.03 -1.53
CA THR A 761 -34.57 10.46 -1.83
C THR A 761 -34.98 10.68 -3.30
N PRO A 762 -36.09 11.33 -3.56
CA PRO A 762 -36.56 11.67 -4.92
C PRO A 762 -35.81 12.87 -5.51
N LEU A 763 -34.95 13.56 -4.72
CA LEU A 763 -34.27 14.77 -5.17
C LEU A 763 -33.24 14.43 -6.26
N LYS A 764 -33.53 14.84 -7.47
CA LYS A 764 -32.70 14.64 -8.64
C LYS A 764 -31.49 15.59 -8.61
N LYS A 765 -30.30 15.05 -8.63
CA LYS A 765 -29.06 15.82 -8.80
C LYS A 765 -28.83 16.16 -10.28
N VAL A 766 -27.87 17.04 -10.54
CA VAL A 766 -27.41 17.39 -11.89
C VAL A 766 -25.91 17.18 -11.99
N SER A 767 -25.41 16.79 -13.16
CA SER A 767 -23.96 16.63 -13.38
C SER A 767 -23.27 18.00 -13.43
N ASP A 768 -22.10 18.05 -12.82
CA ASP A 768 -21.21 19.20 -12.73
C ASP A 768 -19.82 18.84 -13.22
N PHE A 769 -19.13 19.78 -13.89
CA PHE A 769 -17.86 19.49 -14.56
C PHE A 769 -16.72 20.33 -14.01
N ASN A 770 -15.64 19.65 -13.63
CA ASN A 770 -14.36 20.29 -13.43
C ASN A 770 -13.58 20.27 -14.76
N HIS A 771 -13.56 21.40 -15.46
CA HIS A 771 -12.91 21.51 -16.77
C HIS A 771 -11.38 21.44 -16.69
N ASP A 772 -10.76 21.73 -15.54
CA ASP A 772 -9.31 21.61 -15.34
C ASP A 772 -8.85 20.15 -15.33
N LEU A 773 -9.71 19.23 -14.92
CA LEU A 773 -9.47 17.79 -14.98
C LEU A 773 -9.90 17.16 -16.29
N CYS A 774 -10.70 17.87 -17.09
CA CYS A 774 -11.30 17.31 -18.30
C CYS A 774 -10.26 17.19 -19.43
N VAL A 775 -10.11 15.98 -19.96
CA VAL A 775 -9.23 15.69 -21.12
C VAL A 775 -9.99 15.68 -22.46
N SER A 776 -11.17 16.23 -22.51
CA SER A 776 -11.98 16.41 -23.72
C SER A 776 -12.24 15.12 -24.53
N CYS A 777 -12.32 13.95 -23.86
CA CYS A 777 -12.51 12.65 -24.52
C CYS A 777 -13.92 12.43 -25.10
N GLY A 778 -14.92 13.23 -24.68
CA GLY A 778 -16.30 13.18 -25.17
C GLY A 778 -17.16 12.02 -24.65
N ASN A 779 -16.63 11.11 -23.82
CA ASN A 779 -17.38 9.92 -23.36
C ASN A 779 -18.67 10.25 -22.57
N CYS A 780 -18.71 11.41 -21.90
CA CYS A 780 -19.91 11.87 -21.18
C CYS A 780 -21.08 12.21 -22.10
N ALA A 781 -20.81 12.67 -23.33
CA ALA A 781 -21.86 12.97 -24.32
C ALA A 781 -22.65 11.72 -24.79
N ARG A 782 -22.18 10.50 -24.46
CA ARG A 782 -22.96 9.27 -24.60
C ARG A 782 -24.00 9.15 -23.47
N CYS A 783 -24.59 10.26 -23.08
CA CYS A 783 -25.63 10.29 -22.07
C CYS A 783 -26.93 9.64 -22.63
N PRO A 784 -27.52 8.63 -21.96
CA PRO A 784 -28.74 7.99 -22.45
C PRO A 784 -29.94 8.93 -22.46
N TYR A 785 -29.89 10.04 -21.72
CA TYR A 785 -30.92 11.07 -21.66
C TYR A 785 -30.60 12.29 -22.53
N LEU A 786 -29.53 12.23 -23.34
CA LEU A 786 -29.09 13.31 -24.23
C LEU A 786 -28.88 14.65 -23.50
N ALA A 787 -28.58 14.61 -22.23
CA ALA A 787 -28.46 15.79 -21.36
C ALA A 787 -27.06 16.41 -21.35
N ILE A 788 -26.07 15.83 -22.03
CA ILE A 788 -24.70 16.34 -22.05
C ILE A 788 -24.29 16.60 -23.51
N GLU A 789 -23.89 17.82 -23.77
CA GLU A 789 -23.39 18.28 -25.06
C GLU A 789 -21.93 18.78 -24.89
N LEU A 790 -21.21 18.86 -26.01
CA LEU A 790 -19.84 19.40 -26.06
C LEU A 790 -19.89 20.76 -26.79
N ASN A 791 -19.25 21.75 -26.19
CA ASN A 791 -19.06 23.06 -26.82
C ASN A 791 -18.00 23.02 -27.94
N GLU A 792 -17.71 24.13 -28.59
CA GLU A 792 -16.71 24.25 -29.65
C GLU A 792 -15.29 23.84 -29.19
N LYS A 793 -14.96 24.04 -27.94
CA LYS A 793 -13.70 23.60 -27.29
C LYS A 793 -13.72 22.14 -26.85
N ARG A 794 -14.77 21.39 -27.23
CA ARG A 794 -15.04 19.99 -26.80
C ARG A 794 -15.17 19.82 -25.28
N LEU A 795 -15.45 20.87 -24.54
CA LEU A 795 -15.74 20.80 -23.11
C LEU A 795 -17.22 20.46 -22.89
N PRO A 796 -17.55 19.56 -21.98
CA PRO A 796 -18.90 19.14 -21.71
C PRO A 796 -19.68 20.19 -20.90
N TRP A 797 -20.96 20.27 -21.17
CA TRP A 797 -21.94 21.00 -20.36
C TRP A 797 -23.24 20.18 -20.25
N THR A 798 -24.02 20.40 -19.19
CA THR A 798 -25.26 19.67 -18.93
C THR A 798 -26.47 20.55 -19.19
N ASP A 799 -27.43 20.03 -19.96
CA ASP A 799 -28.80 20.56 -20.04
C ASP A 799 -29.57 20.11 -18.78
N PRO A 800 -29.86 21.02 -17.82
CA PRO A 800 -30.56 20.65 -16.59
C PRO A 800 -31.97 20.12 -16.81
N ALA A 801 -32.65 20.55 -17.88
CA ALA A 801 -33.99 20.08 -18.19
C ALA A 801 -34.03 18.58 -18.57
N LYS A 802 -32.99 18.10 -19.27
CA LYS A 802 -32.90 16.69 -19.70
C LYS A 802 -32.19 15.79 -18.68
N CYS A 803 -31.35 16.34 -17.79
CA CYS A 803 -30.60 15.54 -16.84
C CYS A 803 -31.47 14.99 -15.72
N ILE A 804 -31.61 13.68 -15.59
CA ILE A 804 -32.42 13.06 -14.51
C ILE A 804 -31.57 12.71 -13.25
N GLY A 805 -30.28 12.98 -13.25
CA GLY A 805 -29.41 12.71 -12.07
C GLY A 805 -28.99 11.27 -11.89
N CYS A 806 -28.98 10.46 -12.94
CA CYS A 806 -28.66 9.02 -12.88
C CYS A 806 -27.19 8.68 -12.52
N SER A 807 -26.29 9.64 -12.48
CA SER A 807 -24.85 9.53 -12.16
C SER A 807 -23.98 8.70 -13.11
N ILE A 808 -24.48 8.11 -14.19
CA ILE A 808 -23.70 7.29 -15.14
C ILE A 808 -22.48 8.05 -15.68
N CYS A 809 -22.66 9.34 -16.03
CA CYS A 809 -21.55 10.17 -16.56
C CYS A 809 -20.41 10.33 -15.55
N ALA A 810 -20.71 10.51 -14.27
CA ALA A 810 -19.71 10.62 -13.21
C ALA A 810 -18.98 9.28 -12.97
N GLN A 811 -19.71 8.17 -13.00
CA GLN A 811 -19.15 6.83 -12.80
C GLN A 811 -18.19 6.43 -13.93
N LYS A 812 -18.54 6.73 -15.18
CA LYS A 812 -17.69 6.36 -16.33
C LYS A 812 -16.58 7.36 -16.67
N CYS A 813 -16.53 8.52 -15.99
CA CYS A 813 -15.44 9.50 -16.20
C CYS A 813 -14.13 9.00 -15.58
N PHE A 814 -13.21 8.52 -16.41
CA PHE A 814 -11.96 7.91 -15.94
C PHE A 814 -10.99 8.91 -15.31
N VAL A 815 -11.09 10.20 -15.62
CA VAL A 815 -10.29 11.27 -14.98
C VAL A 815 -10.97 11.89 -13.76
N GLY A 816 -12.24 11.53 -13.47
CA GLY A 816 -12.98 12.06 -12.33
C GLY A 816 -13.39 13.54 -12.45
N ALA A 817 -13.48 14.04 -13.67
CA ALA A 817 -13.88 15.43 -13.96
C ALA A 817 -15.38 15.71 -13.76
N ILE A 818 -16.20 14.70 -13.46
CA ILE A 818 -17.63 14.83 -13.34
C ILE A 818 -18.08 14.44 -11.92
N THR A 819 -18.84 15.32 -11.30
CA THR A 819 -19.50 15.09 -10.01
C THR A 819 -21.00 15.30 -10.13
N MET A 820 -21.75 14.93 -9.10
CA MET A 820 -23.19 15.17 -9.03
C MET A 820 -23.47 16.18 -7.91
N ARG A 821 -23.98 17.35 -8.24
CA ARG A 821 -24.38 18.39 -7.29
C ARG A 821 -25.91 18.48 -7.11
N ALA A 822 -26.33 19.12 -6.02
CA ALA A 822 -27.72 19.53 -5.87
C ALA A 822 -28.10 20.53 -6.98
N ARG A 823 -29.36 20.55 -7.35
CA ARG A 823 -29.91 21.52 -8.32
C ARG A 823 -30.14 22.86 -7.66
N SER A 824 -30.02 23.92 -8.45
CA SER A 824 -30.54 25.22 -8.08
C SER A 824 -32.10 25.23 -8.13
N TYR A 825 -32.71 26.25 -7.56
CA TYR A 825 -34.16 26.42 -7.62
C TYR A 825 -34.68 26.50 -9.10
N GLU A 826 -33.96 27.24 -9.93
CA GLU A 826 -34.29 27.38 -11.37
C GLU A 826 -34.21 26.05 -12.10
N GLU A 827 -33.17 25.25 -11.84
CA GLU A 827 -33.01 23.92 -12.42
C GLU A 827 -34.05 22.90 -11.95
N LEU A 828 -34.67 23.13 -10.78
CA LEU A 828 -35.79 22.33 -10.30
C LEU A 828 -37.09 22.71 -11.01
N GLU A 829 -37.29 23.98 -11.30
CA GLU A 829 -38.46 24.44 -12.07
C GLU A 829 -38.45 23.89 -13.52
N MET A 830 -37.26 23.90 -14.17
CA MET A 830 -37.06 23.30 -15.50
C MET A 830 -37.47 21.81 -15.59
N LEU A 831 -37.33 21.05 -14.50
CA LEU A 831 -37.74 19.65 -14.45
C LEU A 831 -39.27 19.47 -14.37
N LYS A 832 -40.02 20.46 -13.90
CA LYS A 832 -41.50 20.38 -13.79
C LYS A 832 -42.19 20.57 -15.15
N GLU A 833 -41.50 21.16 -16.12
CA GLU A 833 -42.00 21.39 -17.45
C GLU A 833 -41.82 20.21 -18.41
N HIS A 834 -41.08 19.19 -17.98
CA HIS A 834 -40.78 17.92 -18.67
C HIS A 834 -41.31 16.72 -17.88
#